data_82027d6372d17c5dfa0ebfb834b4c6f1
#
_entry.id   82027d6372d17c5dfa0ebfb834b4c6f1
#
_cell.length_a   1.000
_cell.length_b   1.000
_cell.length_c   1.000
_cell.angle_alpha   90.00
_cell.angle_beta   90.00
_cell.angle_gamma   90.00
#
_symmetry.space_group_name_H-M   'P 1'
#
loop_
_entity.id
_entity.type
_entity.pdbx_description
1 polymer ?
#
loop_
_entity_poly.entity_id
_entity_poly.type
_entity_poly.pdbx_seq_one_letter_code
_entity_poly.pdbx_strand_id
1 'polypeptide(L)'
;MSAFQKIYILAAGEEGEESDFNSEPLVVVEAGCKTGDIVRETMAAGVTVPLGARPSVGAGLWLQGGIGHLARLHGLACDAIVGAVVVSVDSGQVLCIGRVPSQHQPTAAVRPENGDALLWAMKGAGTNFGIVVSVTFKAYAAPTYLIRNWVVPLDDNADAQAKLSDFDELVATEVPRNGSADAYLYWDTGRLRLGVTMFESSVTGLSLETPTPTHTLMSTILGPEQSSKIVDGVGLFETEMYVSGMHGGHGGGKTSSFKRCIFLKGVGTSNVARILVSAVETRPSALCYLHLLQGGGAVGDVAGDATAFGCRDWDFACVVTGVWPRDQDGTETARAAVEWVYRVAGDLLPLSNGAYGADLGPDPRDAALAARAFGPNRPRLARLKRNLDPHNVLPYACPLRNPPVEQKLIILVTGESCVGKDYCADIWVSVFTSKGLRTRAVSISDVAKREYAAATGADLDRLLRDRAYKEQHRPALTTFFQSQVRQRPQLPEEHFLNVLYEAADADVLLITGMRDEAPVSTLSHLVPDSRLLEVCVKANEETRRARQGHQGYRDGGDGKNDSKDSDNSRPNPAVLNYCPTLIFENDTSGSQAAKTFAQHYLLPFLHKDLRKLARMVRVVPDFPRPGIEFRHVLNISQQPGGLALCASLLRTHFLGDWAKVDAVACCEAGGFVYAPALAALVGVPLVLIREAGKLPPPTVSIIKRPSHISSGTSSDSKERRIEMDRGLVHKGASVVVVDDVFATGRTLLAVLRLLGEAGVDAKDVGVMAVAEFPVHRGRELLRQRGFGAVNIQSLLVYGGA
;
A
#
# COMPACT_ATOMS: atom_id res chain seq x y z
N MET A 1 -20.68 -7.59 -22.90
CA MET A 1 -20.71 -6.11 -22.87
C MET A 1 -20.95 -5.46 -24.24
N SER A 2 -20.54 -6.07 -25.35
CA SER A 2 -20.77 -5.50 -26.70
C SER A 2 -22.24 -5.25 -27.10
N ALA A 3 -23.20 -5.80 -26.36
CA ALA A 3 -24.64 -5.56 -26.57
C ALA A 3 -25.18 -4.30 -25.88
N PHE A 4 -24.39 -3.69 -24.92
CA PHE A 4 -24.78 -2.51 -24.16
C PHE A 4 -24.03 -1.29 -24.68
N GLN A 5 -24.47 -0.70 -25.80
CA GLN A 5 -23.74 0.38 -26.48
C GLN A 5 -24.62 1.62 -26.76
N LYS A 6 -25.71 1.79 -26.01
CA LYS A 6 -26.61 2.93 -26.20
C LYS A 6 -26.18 4.10 -25.32
N ILE A 7 -26.40 5.28 -25.86
CA ILE A 7 -26.14 6.58 -25.20
C ILE A 7 -27.43 7.37 -25.28
N TYR A 8 -27.89 7.90 -24.17
CA TYR A 8 -29.11 8.70 -24.10
C TYR A 8 -28.78 10.06 -23.49
N ILE A 9 -29.14 11.11 -24.17
CA ILE A 9 -28.91 12.50 -23.77
C ILE A 9 -30.27 13.08 -23.36
N LEU A 10 -30.37 13.51 -22.11
CA LEU A 10 -31.59 14.05 -21.52
C LEU A 10 -31.40 15.54 -21.29
N ALA A 11 -32.22 16.36 -21.97
CA ALA A 11 -32.23 17.79 -21.79
C ALA A 11 -32.70 18.20 -20.40
N ALA A 12 -32.26 19.36 -19.93
CA ALA A 12 -32.73 19.94 -18.70
C ALA A 12 -34.26 20.09 -18.74
N GLY A 13 -35.00 19.44 -17.81
CA GLY A 13 -36.45 19.55 -17.73
C GLY A 13 -37.29 18.38 -18.28
N GLU A 14 -36.66 17.33 -18.84
CA GLU A 14 -37.40 16.15 -19.37
C GLU A 14 -37.74 15.09 -18.30
N GLU A 15 -37.39 15.26 -17.04
CA GLU A 15 -37.86 14.39 -15.95
C GLU A 15 -39.27 14.88 -15.51
N GLY A 16 -40.29 14.09 -15.82
CA GLY A 16 -41.65 14.32 -15.34
C GLY A 16 -41.76 14.21 -13.81
N GLU A 17 -42.37 15.21 -13.22
CA GLU A 17 -42.83 15.38 -11.83
C GLU A 17 -41.81 15.98 -10.83
N GLU A 18 -42.23 17.17 -10.35
CA GLU A 18 -41.72 18.03 -9.29
C GLU A 18 -40.53 18.92 -9.61
N SER A 19 -40.86 20.17 -9.75
CA SER A 19 -40.09 21.37 -10.04
C SER A 19 -38.93 21.57 -9.05
N ASP A 20 -37.72 21.20 -9.46
CA ASP A 20 -36.55 21.92 -9.01
C ASP A 20 -35.94 22.68 -10.18
N PHE A 21 -35.89 23.99 -10.13
CA PHE A 21 -35.52 24.92 -11.19
C PHE A 21 -34.04 24.86 -11.61
N ASN A 22 -33.32 23.75 -11.31
CA ASN A 22 -31.92 23.49 -11.61
C ASN A 22 -31.68 22.09 -12.18
N SER A 23 -32.47 21.60 -13.13
CA SER A 23 -32.21 20.31 -13.77
C SER A 23 -31.04 20.44 -14.76
N GLU A 24 -29.88 20.03 -14.32
CA GLU A 24 -28.68 19.91 -15.16
C GLU A 24 -28.88 18.81 -16.22
N PRO A 25 -28.34 18.96 -17.45
CA PRO A 25 -28.46 17.92 -18.47
C PRO A 25 -27.74 16.62 -18.02
N LEU A 26 -28.35 15.48 -18.33
CA LEU A 26 -27.85 14.16 -17.98
C LEU A 26 -27.52 13.36 -19.21
N VAL A 27 -26.51 12.48 -19.09
CA VAL A 27 -26.17 11.50 -20.14
C VAL A 27 -26.17 10.11 -19.49
N VAL A 28 -27.03 9.23 -19.98
CA VAL A 28 -27.05 7.82 -19.58
C VAL A 28 -26.26 7.02 -20.59
N VAL A 29 -25.25 6.30 -20.14
CA VAL A 29 -24.30 5.57 -20.98
C VAL A 29 -24.28 4.11 -20.57
N GLU A 30 -24.55 3.22 -21.51
CA GLU A 30 -24.40 1.78 -21.29
C GLU A 30 -22.90 1.39 -21.24
N ALA A 31 -22.57 0.42 -20.41
CA ALA A 31 -21.19 0.09 -20.05
C ALA A 31 -20.33 -0.50 -21.18
N GLY A 32 -20.93 -0.85 -22.33
CA GLY A 32 -20.20 -1.28 -23.52
C GLY A 32 -19.73 -0.15 -24.43
N CYS A 33 -20.18 1.10 -24.18
CA CYS A 33 -19.76 2.28 -24.94
C CYS A 33 -18.29 2.60 -24.71
N LYS A 34 -17.66 3.14 -25.74
CA LYS A 34 -16.31 3.68 -25.67
C LYS A 34 -16.35 5.21 -25.55
N THR A 35 -15.29 5.76 -24.98
CA THR A 35 -15.15 7.22 -24.81
C THR A 35 -15.38 7.98 -26.14
N GLY A 36 -14.84 7.47 -27.24
CA GLY A 36 -15.02 8.11 -28.55
C GLY A 36 -16.47 8.15 -29.03
N ASP A 37 -17.24 7.12 -28.75
CA ASP A 37 -18.66 7.07 -29.10
C ASP A 37 -19.46 8.06 -28.25
N ILE A 38 -19.18 8.09 -26.94
CA ILE A 38 -19.84 9.00 -26.00
C ILE A 38 -19.59 10.47 -26.39
N VAL A 39 -18.30 10.82 -26.62
CA VAL A 39 -17.96 12.20 -26.99
C VAL A 39 -18.59 12.60 -28.31
N ARG A 40 -18.63 11.72 -29.32
CA ARG A 40 -19.26 12.03 -30.61
C ARG A 40 -20.74 12.35 -30.46
N GLU A 41 -21.49 11.51 -29.75
CA GLU A 41 -22.92 11.67 -29.54
C GLU A 41 -23.23 12.92 -28.68
N THR A 42 -22.49 13.11 -27.60
CA THR A 42 -22.70 14.25 -26.69
C THR A 42 -22.36 15.59 -27.35
N MET A 43 -21.24 15.67 -28.09
CA MET A 43 -20.85 16.89 -28.82
C MET A 43 -21.87 17.25 -29.88
N ALA A 44 -22.45 16.28 -30.59
CA ALA A 44 -23.53 16.52 -31.57
C ALA A 44 -24.78 17.12 -30.92
N ALA A 45 -25.02 16.84 -29.65
CA ALA A 45 -26.13 17.39 -28.87
C ALA A 45 -25.75 18.68 -28.09
N GLY A 46 -24.55 19.24 -28.29
CA GLY A 46 -24.12 20.48 -27.62
C GLY A 46 -23.72 20.30 -26.18
N VAL A 47 -23.53 19.06 -25.70
CA VAL A 47 -23.09 18.75 -24.33
C VAL A 47 -21.83 17.88 -24.31
N THR A 48 -21.19 17.78 -23.17
CA THR A 48 -20.02 16.92 -22.96
C THR A 48 -19.95 16.35 -21.53
N VAL A 49 -19.16 15.29 -21.34
CA VAL A 49 -18.83 14.71 -20.05
C VAL A 49 -17.31 14.73 -19.92
N PRO A 50 -16.71 15.00 -18.73
CA PRO A 50 -15.26 15.08 -18.55
C PRO A 50 -14.58 13.71 -18.58
N LEU A 51 -14.67 13.04 -19.73
CA LEU A 51 -14.08 11.71 -19.96
C LEU A 51 -12.60 11.80 -20.26
N GLY A 52 -11.90 10.65 -20.19
CA GLY A 52 -10.49 10.56 -20.58
C GLY A 52 -10.26 10.81 -22.06
N ALA A 53 -9.03 11.17 -22.43
CA ALA A 53 -8.65 11.58 -23.79
C ALA A 53 -8.53 10.43 -24.81
N ARG A 54 -8.61 9.15 -24.40
CA ARG A 54 -8.43 7.99 -25.28
C ARG A 54 -9.78 7.46 -25.81
N PRO A 55 -10.05 7.51 -27.14
CA PRO A 55 -11.34 7.13 -27.71
C PRO A 55 -11.67 5.64 -27.56
N SER A 56 -10.64 4.78 -27.48
CA SER A 56 -10.80 3.32 -27.45
C SER A 56 -11.12 2.74 -26.07
N VAL A 57 -11.02 3.54 -24.98
CA VAL A 57 -11.27 3.07 -23.61
C VAL A 57 -12.75 3.14 -23.25
N GLY A 58 -13.19 2.32 -22.28
CA GLY A 58 -14.57 2.23 -21.85
C GLY A 58 -14.74 2.35 -20.34
N ALA A 59 -15.80 1.71 -19.83
CA ALA A 59 -16.27 1.83 -18.43
C ALA A 59 -15.21 1.58 -17.39
N GLY A 60 -14.27 0.67 -17.64
CA GLY A 60 -13.19 0.39 -16.69
C GLY A 60 -12.33 1.60 -16.32
N LEU A 61 -12.18 2.58 -17.23
CA LEU A 61 -11.40 3.78 -16.96
C LEU A 61 -12.20 4.81 -16.16
N TRP A 62 -13.42 5.17 -16.65
CA TRP A 62 -14.20 6.22 -15.98
C TRP A 62 -14.78 5.79 -14.63
N LEU A 63 -14.96 4.50 -14.37
CA LEU A 63 -15.33 3.96 -13.05
C LEU A 63 -14.15 3.95 -12.06
N GLN A 64 -12.92 4.12 -12.54
CA GLN A 64 -11.70 4.16 -11.71
C GLN A 64 -11.09 5.58 -11.60
N GLY A 65 -11.74 6.58 -12.16
CA GLY A 65 -11.28 7.97 -12.18
C GLY A 65 -11.62 8.64 -13.51
N GLY A 66 -10.89 8.33 -14.57
CA GLY A 66 -11.07 8.93 -15.90
C GLY A 66 -10.46 10.32 -15.99
N ILE A 67 -9.13 10.37 -16.21
CA ILE A 67 -8.36 11.61 -16.34
C ILE A 67 -8.42 12.09 -17.79
N GLY A 68 -8.85 13.32 -18.02
CA GLY A 68 -8.92 13.94 -19.34
C GLY A 68 -8.70 15.46 -19.29
N HIS A 69 -8.70 16.13 -20.46
CA HIS A 69 -8.37 17.56 -20.58
C HIS A 69 -9.37 18.50 -19.87
N LEU A 70 -10.60 18.04 -19.61
CA LEU A 70 -11.59 18.79 -18.84
C LEU A 70 -11.53 18.53 -17.33
N ALA A 71 -10.61 17.67 -16.86
CA ALA A 71 -10.53 17.32 -15.44
C ALA A 71 -10.18 18.51 -14.56
N ARG A 72 -9.36 19.44 -15.03
CA ARG A 72 -9.01 20.67 -14.30
C ARG A 72 -10.19 21.64 -14.15
N LEU A 73 -11.17 21.57 -15.07
CA LEU A 73 -12.34 22.46 -15.08
C LEU A 73 -13.54 21.83 -14.36
N HIS A 74 -13.79 20.52 -14.55
CA HIS A 74 -15.02 19.84 -14.12
C HIS A 74 -14.80 18.67 -13.17
N GLY A 75 -13.55 18.33 -12.81
CA GLY A 75 -13.21 17.12 -12.06
C GLY A 75 -13.01 15.91 -12.97
N LEU A 76 -12.76 14.77 -12.36
CA LEU A 76 -12.57 13.48 -13.05
C LEU A 76 -13.89 12.96 -13.62
N ALA A 77 -13.84 12.04 -14.58
CA ALA A 77 -15.05 11.41 -15.12
C ALA A 77 -15.91 10.76 -14.01
N CYS A 78 -15.29 10.14 -13.03
CA CYS A 78 -16.00 9.54 -11.89
C CYS A 78 -16.72 10.57 -11.01
N ASP A 79 -16.28 11.83 -10.97
CA ASP A 79 -16.93 12.89 -10.21
C ASP A 79 -18.26 13.31 -10.84
N ALA A 80 -18.36 13.20 -12.17
CA ALA A 80 -19.58 13.47 -12.91
C ALA A 80 -20.63 12.34 -12.81
N ILE A 81 -20.29 11.18 -12.23
CA ILE A 81 -21.25 10.08 -12.03
C ILE A 81 -22.27 10.48 -10.95
N VAL A 82 -23.55 10.45 -11.30
CA VAL A 82 -24.68 10.76 -10.40
C VAL A 82 -25.57 9.55 -10.12
N GLY A 83 -25.48 8.49 -10.94
CA GLY A 83 -26.23 7.26 -10.76
C GLY A 83 -25.69 6.12 -11.60
N ALA A 84 -26.10 4.90 -11.30
CA ALA A 84 -25.76 3.71 -12.10
C ALA A 84 -26.79 2.58 -11.93
N VAL A 85 -26.84 1.71 -12.93
CA VAL A 85 -27.51 0.40 -12.88
C VAL A 85 -26.43 -0.67 -12.78
N VAL A 86 -26.49 -1.50 -11.75
CA VAL A 86 -25.44 -2.47 -11.40
C VAL A 86 -26.06 -3.83 -11.09
N VAL A 87 -25.47 -4.91 -11.58
CA VAL A 87 -25.82 -6.28 -11.15
C VAL A 87 -24.93 -6.68 -9.99
N SER A 88 -25.54 -7.00 -8.85
CA SER A 88 -24.84 -7.55 -7.69
C SER A 88 -24.22 -8.90 -8.02
N VAL A 89 -22.94 -9.09 -7.71
CA VAL A 89 -22.27 -10.41 -7.94
C VAL A 89 -22.57 -11.42 -6.84
N ASP A 90 -23.09 -10.98 -5.70
CA ASP A 90 -23.49 -11.85 -4.59
C ASP A 90 -24.91 -12.37 -4.77
N SER A 91 -25.87 -11.48 -5.04
CA SER A 91 -27.30 -11.86 -5.11
C SER A 91 -27.85 -12.02 -6.55
N GLY A 92 -27.13 -11.55 -7.57
CA GLY A 92 -27.62 -11.50 -8.94
C GLY A 92 -28.70 -10.43 -9.20
N GLN A 93 -29.09 -9.66 -8.18
CA GLN A 93 -30.10 -8.61 -8.30
C GLN A 93 -29.60 -7.42 -9.12
N VAL A 94 -30.50 -6.79 -9.85
CA VAL A 94 -30.25 -5.53 -10.54
C VAL A 94 -30.52 -4.39 -9.55
N LEU A 95 -29.52 -3.55 -9.35
CA LEU A 95 -29.56 -2.44 -8.41
C LEU A 95 -29.60 -1.11 -9.17
N CYS A 96 -30.50 -0.20 -8.77
CA CYS A 96 -30.46 1.20 -9.16
C CYS A 96 -29.91 2.02 -8.01
N ILE A 97 -28.78 2.71 -8.25
CA ILE A 97 -28.08 3.52 -7.25
C ILE A 97 -28.00 4.98 -7.71
N GLY A 98 -28.18 5.90 -6.77
CA GLY A 98 -28.17 7.32 -7.08
C GLY A 98 -29.30 7.76 -8.04
N ARG A 99 -29.01 8.78 -8.85
CA ARG A 99 -29.96 9.37 -9.80
C ARG A 99 -29.94 8.61 -11.13
N VAL A 100 -30.89 7.68 -11.30
CA VAL A 100 -31.14 6.98 -12.56
C VAL A 100 -32.51 7.43 -13.05
N PRO A 101 -32.63 8.02 -14.25
CA PRO A 101 -33.92 8.47 -14.79
C PRO A 101 -34.92 7.31 -14.89
N SER A 102 -36.20 7.56 -14.60
CA SER A 102 -37.26 6.53 -14.49
C SER A 102 -37.35 5.65 -15.72
N GLN A 103 -37.23 6.23 -16.92
CA GLN A 103 -37.25 5.53 -18.20
C GLN A 103 -36.06 4.60 -18.45
N HIS A 104 -34.99 4.74 -17.68
CA HIS A 104 -33.76 3.94 -17.73
C HIS A 104 -33.59 3.00 -16.52
N GLN A 105 -34.64 2.91 -15.67
CA GLN A 105 -34.65 1.95 -14.55
C GLN A 105 -35.23 0.62 -15.06
N PRO A 106 -34.49 -0.50 -14.96
CA PRO A 106 -35.05 -1.82 -15.30
C PRO A 106 -36.23 -2.17 -14.37
N THR A 107 -37.27 -2.79 -14.93
CA THR A 107 -38.54 -3.06 -14.20
C THR A 107 -38.35 -3.88 -12.90
N ALA A 108 -37.33 -4.73 -12.85
CA ALA A 108 -37.02 -5.58 -11.67
C ALA A 108 -35.89 -5.01 -10.82
N ALA A 109 -35.47 -3.77 -11.06
CA ALA A 109 -34.35 -3.18 -10.29
C ALA A 109 -34.78 -2.74 -8.89
N VAL A 110 -33.91 -2.96 -7.93
CA VAL A 110 -34.11 -2.62 -6.50
C VAL A 110 -33.23 -1.44 -6.13
N ARG A 111 -33.73 -0.56 -5.27
CA ARG A 111 -32.89 0.47 -4.61
C ARG A 111 -32.38 -0.10 -3.29
N PRO A 112 -31.05 -0.35 -3.17
CA PRO A 112 -30.48 -0.93 -1.95
C PRO A 112 -30.46 0.13 -0.81
N GLU A 113 -30.59 -0.33 0.44
CA GLU A 113 -30.50 0.56 1.63
C GLU A 113 -29.14 1.26 1.73
N ASN A 114 -28.06 0.62 1.27
CA ASN A 114 -26.70 1.16 1.23
C ASN A 114 -26.35 1.83 -0.10
N GLY A 115 -27.36 2.32 -0.84
CA GLY A 115 -27.22 2.91 -2.17
C GLY A 115 -26.20 4.04 -2.24
N ASP A 116 -26.15 4.92 -1.25
CA ASP A 116 -25.19 6.03 -1.18
C ASP A 116 -23.75 5.54 -1.04
N ALA A 117 -23.53 4.51 -0.22
CA ALA A 117 -22.20 3.92 -0.05
C ALA A 117 -21.72 3.23 -1.33
N LEU A 118 -22.65 2.60 -2.06
CA LEU A 118 -22.34 1.96 -3.32
C LEU A 118 -22.10 3.01 -4.43
N LEU A 119 -22.89 4.08 -4.48
CA LEU A 119 -22.66 5.20 -5.42
C LEU A 119 -21.28 5.86 -5.14
N TRP A 120 -20.97 6.08 -3.86
CA TRP A 120 -19.65 6.58 -3.46
C TRP A 120 -18.53 5.68 -3.98
N ALA A 121 -18.69 4.35 -3.87
CA ALA A 121 -17.70 3.38 -4.37
C ALA A 121 -17.61 3.35 -5.89
N MET A 122 -18.72 3.56 -6.62
CA MET A 122 -18.73 3.66 -8.08
C MET A 122 -17.89 4.83 -8.58
N LYS A 123 -17.78 5.89 -7.79
CA LYS A 123 -17.01 7.09 -8.12
C LYS A 123 -15.51 6.91 -7.82
N GLY A 124 -14.83 6.05 -8.59
CA GLY A 124 -13.39 5.84 -8.54
C GLY A 124 -12.91 4.44 -8.17
N ALA A 125 -13.83 3.51 -7.81
CA ALA A 125 -13.52 2.10 -7.56
C ALA A 125 -14.59 1.16 -8.13
N GLY A 126 -15.42 1.63 -9.05
CA GLY A 126 -16.64 0.97 -9.50
C GLY A 126 -16.45 -0.42 -10.10
N THR A 127 -15.29 -0.73 -10.67
CA THR A 127 -14.98 -2.07 -11.20
C THR A 127 -14.89 -3.16 -10.14
N ASN A 128 -14.87 -2.79 -8.84
CA ASN A 128 -14.79 -3.72 -7.71
C ASN A 128 -16.14 -4.16 -7.16
N PHE A 129 -17.26 -3.50 -7.52
CA PHE A 129 -18.51 -3.54 -6.74
C PHE A 129 -19.74 -3.99 -7.53
N GLY A 130 -19.57 -4.83 -8.52
CA GLY A 130 -20.64 -5.39 -9.32
C GLY A 130 -20.38 -5.24 -10.80
N ILE A 131 -21.31 -5.75 -11.61
CA ILE A 131 -21.26 -5.62 -13.06
C ILE A 131 -22.11 -4.42 -13.44
N VAL A 132 -21.44 -3.34 -13.82
CA VAL A 132 -22.11 -2.10 -14.23
C VAL A 132 -22.76 -2.31 -15.60
N VAL A 133 -24.06 -2.00 -15.69
CA VAL A 133 -24.87 -2.07 -16.92
C VAL A 133 -24.91 -0.71 -17.61
N SER A 134 -25.22 0.35 -16.83
CA SER A 134 -25.21 1.73 -17.31
C SER A 134 -24.80 2.70 -16.21
N VAL A 135 -24.32 3.88 -16.61
CA VAL A 135 -23.96 4.98 -15.73
C VAL A 135 -24.69 6.23 -16.17
N THR A 136 -25.19 7.01 -15.21
CA THR A 136 -25.76 8.34 -15.44
C THR A 136 -24.72 9.39 -15.04
N PHE A 137 -24.34 10.21 -16.01
CA PHE A 137 -23.44 11.33 -15.82
C PHE A 137 -24.17 12.67 -15.79
N LYS A 138 -23.70 13.58 -14.97
CA LYS A 138 -23.94 15.00 -15.14
C LYS A 138 -23.15 15.46 -16.38
N ALA A 139 -23.80 16.23 -17.25
CA ALA A 139 -23.20 16.79 -18.46
C ALA A 139 -22.99 18.31 -18.33
N TYR A 140 -22.11 18.82 -19.18
CA TYR A 140 -21.71 20.22 -19.27
C TYR A 140 -21.86 20.72 -20.69
N ALA A 141 -21.86 22.03 -20.92
CA ALA A 141 -21.87 22.59 -22.27
C ALA A 141 -20.63 22.13 -23.06
N ALA A 142 -20.82 21.76 -24.30
CA ALA A 142 -19.74 21.30 -25.17
C ALA A 142 -18.77 22.43 -25.52
N PRO A 143 -17.47 22.34 -25.20
CA PRO A 143 -16.49 23.34 -25.55
C PRO A 143 -15.84 23.05 -26.90
N THR A 144 -15.24 24.11 -27.49
CA THR A 144 -14.18 23.99 -28.49
C THR A 144 -12.82 24.05 -27.78
N TYR A 145 -11.79 23.52 -28.43
CA TYR A 145 -10.43 23.45 -27.90
C TYR A 145 -9.44 24.16 -28.84
N LEU A 146 -8.59 24.99 -28.26
CA LEU A 146 -7.38 25.49 -28.89
C LEU A 146 -6.22 24.61 -28.43
N ILE A 147 -5.54 23.98 -29.38
CA ILE A 147 -4.41 23.07 -29.14
C ILE A 147 -3.16 23.70 -29.69
N ARG A 148 -2.10 23.71 -28.87
CA ARG A 148 -0.77 24.21 -29.23
C ARG A 148 0.29 23.17 -28.86
N ASN A 149 1.27 22.97 -29.77
CA ASN A 149 2.30 21.94 -29.59
C ASN A 149 3.72 22.56 -29.67
N TRP A 150 4.57 22.10 -28.77
CA TRP A 150 6.02 22.34 -28.74
C TRP A 150 6.76 21.02 -28.73
N VAL A 151 7.89 20.96 -29.44
CA VAL A 151 8.82 19.83 -29.37
C VAL A 151 10.23 20.36 -29.19
N VAL A 152 10.81 20.13 -28.04
CA VAL A 152 12.10 20.68 -27.63
C VAL A 152 13.12 19.53 -27.64
N PRO A 153 14.20 19.61 -28.42
CA PRO A 153 15.33 18.73 -28.25
C PRO A 153 16.06 19.08 -26.94
N LEU A 154 16.49 18.06 -26.22
CA LEU A 154 17.22 18.20 -24.96
C LEU A 154 18.69 17.83 -25.23
N ASP A 155 19.61 18.71 -24.86
CA ASP A 155 21.03 18.54 -25.18
C ASP A 155 21.71 17.51 -24.26
N ASP A 156 21.41 17.59 -22.98
CA ASP A 156 21.91 16.66 -21.96
C ASP A 156 20.93 16.52 -20.78
N ASN A 157 21.34 15.77 -19.76
CA ASN A 157 20.50 15.51 -18.58
C ASN A 157 20.30 16.76 -17.71
N ALA A 158 21.23 17.69 -17.69
CA ALA A 158 21.11 18.94 -16.94
C ALA A 158 20.09 19.86 -17.60
N ASP A 159 20.16 20.00 -18.92
CA ASP A 159 19.18 20.74 -19.74
C ASP A 159 17.77 20.10 -19.59
N ALA A 160 17.68 18.79 -19.67
CA ALA A 160 16.42 18.08 -19.48
C ALA A 160 15.79 18.34 -18.10
N GLN A 161 16.58 18.31 -17.03
CA GLN A 161 16.11 18.60 -15.67
C GLN A 161 15.71 20.08 -15.52
N ALA A 162 16.48 21.01 -16.10
CA ALA A 162 16.17 22.44 -16.09
C ALA A 162 14.84 22.70 -16.81
N LYS A 163 14.65 22.16 -18.02
CA LYS A 163 13.41 22.32 -18.80
C LYS A 163 12.18 21.71 -18.09
N LEU A 164 12.34 20.58 -17.41
CA LEU A 164 11.27 20.01 -16.57
C LEU A 164 10.94 20.90 -15.37
N SER A 165 11.94 21.55 -14.76
CA SER A 165 11.74 22.48 -13.66
C SER A 165 10.99 23.73 -14.11
N ASP A 166 11.42 24.33 -15.22
CA ASP A 166 10.78 25.49 -15.81
C ASP A 166 9.34 25.22 -16.24
N PHE A 167 9.10 24.03 -16.82
CA PHE A 167 7.77 23.56 -17.19
C PHE A 167 6.86 23.35 -15.96
N ASP A 168 7.35 22.73 -14.91
CA ASP A 168 6.62 22.49 -13.66
C ASP A 168 6.17 23.80 -12.99
N GLU A 169 7.09 24.77 -12.89
CA GLU A 169 6.82 26.09 -12.33
C GLU A 169 5.76 26.85 -13.13
N LEU A 170 5.91 26.88 -14.46
CA LEU A 170 4.95 27.54 -15.35
C LEU A 170 3.56 26.91 -15.26
N VAL A 171 3.49 25.58 -15.28
CA VAL A 171 2.22 24.85 -15.26
C VAL A 171 1.51 25.06 -13.91
N ALA A 172 2.25 25.13 -12.81
CA ALA A 172 1.70 25.34 -11.48
C ALA A 172 1.10 26.76 -11.31
N THR A 173 1.67 27.79 -11.94
CA THR A 173 1.33 29.20 -11.69
C THR A 173 0.46 29.82 -12.78
N GLU A 174 0.65 29.46 -14.04
CA GLU A 174 0.16 30.25 -15.19
C GLU A 174 -0.95 29.57 -16.01
N VAL A 175 -1.11 28.23 -15.90
CA VAL A 175 -2.15 27.53 -16.68
C VAL A 175 -3.52 27.69 -16.00
N PRO A 176 -4.49 28.36 -16.66
CA PRO A 176 -5.81 28.56 -16.09
C PRO A 176 -6.60 27.25 -15.96
N ARG A 177 -7.73 27.26 -15.23
CA ARG A 177 -8.54 26.04 -15.01
C ARG A 177 -9.11 25.43 -16.27
N ASN A 178 -9.44 26.24 -17.27
CA ASN A 178 -9.92 25.78 -18.57
C ASN A 178 -8.78 25.35 -19.51
N GLY A 179 -7.52 25.37 -19.03
CA GLY A 179 -6.35 24.88 -19.71
C GLY A 179 -5.78 23.62 -19.08
N SER A 180 -5.12 22.79 -19.87
CA SER A 180 -4.24 21.71 -19.41
C SER A 180 -3.00 21.64 -20.29
N ALA A 181 -1.85 21.26 -19.70
CA ALA A 181 -0.61 21.09 -20.41
C ALA A 181 -0.06 19.67 -20.15
N ASP A 182 -0.06 18.86 -21.19
CA ASP A 182 0.52 17.52 -21.15
C ASP A 182 1.96 17.56 -21.64
N ALA A 183 2.87 16.83 -20.99
CA ALA A 183 4.25 16.69 -21.43
C ALA A 183 4.61 15.23 -21.72
N TYR A 184 5.50 15.03 -22.69
CA TYR A 184 6.02 13.73 -23.11
C TYR A 184 7.53 13.75 -23.07
N LEU A 185 8.13 12.80 -22.36
CA LEU A 185 9.57 12.52 -22.44
C LEU A 185 9.78 11.27 -23.28
N TYR A 186 10.49 11.41 -24.40
CA TYR A 186 10.66 10.35 -25.36
C TYR A 186 11.97 10.51 -26.14
N TRP A 187 12.31 9.45 -26.87
CA TRP A 187 13.50 9.44 -27.69
C TRP A 187 13.13 9.44 -29.18
N ASP A 188 13.67 10.38 -29.93
CA ASP A 188 13.45 10.46 -31.35
C ASP A 188 14.75 10.87 -32.09
N THR A 189 15.02 10.21 -33.22
CA THR A 189 16.20 10.48 -34.08
C THR A 189 17.53 10.62 -33.33
N GLY A 190 17.74 9.74 -32.32
CA GLY A 190 18.99 9.70 -31.58
C GLY A 190 19.12 10.74 -30.44
N ARG A 191 18.03 11.45 -30.10
CA ARG A 191 18.03 12.50 -29.05
C ARG A 191 16.84 12.37 -28.13
N LEU A 192 17.03 12.77 -26.87
CA LEU A 192 15.96 12.98 -25.92
C LEU A 192 15.14 14.21 -26.31
N ARG A 193 13.81 14.11 -26.23
CA ARG A 193 12.89 15.21 -26.55
C ARG A 193 11.87 15.39 -25.43
N LEU A 194 11.50 16.65 -25.22
CA LEU A 194 10.34 17.07 -24.45
C LEU A 194 9.27 17.57 -25.44
N GLY A 195 8.18 16.84 -25.58
CA GLY A 195 6.99 17.32 -26.29
C GLY A 195 6.00 17.90 -25.29
N VAL A 196 5.44 19.06 -25.55
CA VAL A 196 4.40 19.69 -24.72
C VAL A 196 3.20 19.98 -25.60
N THR A 197 2.02 19.57 -25.15
CA THR A 197 0.74 19.90 -25.78
C THR A 197 -0.13 20.66 -24.78
N MET A 198 -0.48 21.87 -25.10
CA MET A 198 -1.38 22.71 -24.32
C MET A 198 -2.78 22.69 -24.94
N PHE A 199 -3.78 22.49 -24.11
CA PHE A 199 -5.20 22.50 -24.46
C PHE A 199 -5.87 23.64 -23.70
N GLU A 200 -6.56 24.51 -24.40
CA GLU A 200 -7.46 25.52 -23.83
C GLU A 200 -8.88 25.26 -24.29
N SER A 201 -9.84 25.18 -23.36
CA SER A 201 -11.25 24.91 -23.67
C SER A 201 -12.11 26.16 -23.47
N SER A 202 -13.09 26.37 -24.34
CA SER A 202 -14.06 27.47 -24.23
C SER A 202 -15.40 27.12 -24.85
N VAL A 203 -16.47 27.52 -24.21
CA VAL A 203 -17.86 27.41 -24.73
C VAL A 203 -18.26 28.70 -25.47
N THR A 204 -17.54 29.82 -25.33
CA THR A 204 -17.85 31.12 -25.92
C THR A 204 -17.03 31.46 -27.15
N GLY A 205 -16.13 30.59 -27.54
CA GLY A 205 -15.23 30.72 -28.68
C GLY A 205 -13.78 30.99 -28.31
N LEU A 206 -12.88 30.66 -29.23
CA LEU A 206 -11.44 30.75 -29.11
C LEU A 206 -10.88 31.44 -30.36
N SER A 207 -9.81 32.19 -30.23
CA SER A 207 -9.10 32.83 -31.36
C SER A 207 -7.64 32.37 -31.41
N LEU A 208 -7.14 32.08 -32.59
CA LEU A 208 -5.72 31.78 -32.86
C LEU A 208 -4.87 33.05 -32.88
N GLU A 209 -5.48 34.22 -33.19
CA GLU A 209 -4.78 35.50 -33.45
C GLU A 209 -4.35 36.21 -32.16
N THR A 210 -4.98 35.91 -31.02
CA THR A 210 -4.63 36.57 -29.75
C THR A 210 -3.85 35.60 -28.86
N PRO A 211 -2.53 35.79 -28.70
CA PRO A 211 -1.76 34.97 -27.80
C PRO A 211 -2.19 35.20 -26.34
N THR A 212 -2.47 34.14 -25.60
CA THR A 212 -2.70 34.21 -24.15
C THR A 212 -1.39 34.46 -23.40
N PRO A 213 -1.41 35.03 -22.19
CA PRO A 213 -0.20 35.16 -21.37
C PRO A 213 0.52 33.81 -21.19
N THR A 214 -0.21 32.75 -20.94
CA THR A 214 0.32 31.37 -20.82
C THR A 214 1.06 30.93 -22.10
N HIS A 215 0.51 31.20 -23.29
CA HIS A 215 1.17 30.89 -24.55
C HIS A 215 2.50 31.63 -24.70
N THR A 216 2.51 32.91 -24.33
CA THR A 216 3.74 33.74 -24.43
C THR A 216 4.83 33.17 -23.50
N LEU A 217 4.48 32.81 -22.28
CA LEU A 217 5.42 32.20 -21.33
C LEU A 217 5.91 30.82 -21.79
N MET A 218 5.00 29.95 -22.28
CA MET A 218 5.37 28.66 -22.87
C MET A 218 6.38 28.83 -24.02
N SER A 219 6.11 29.75 -24.91
CA SER A 219 7.02 30.02 -26.06
C SER A 219 8.36 30.61 -25.62
N THR A 220 8.40 31.30 -24.49
CA THR A 220 9.67 31.84 -23.95
C THR A 220 10.55 30.70 -23.40
N ILE A 221 9.94 29.72 -22.72
CA ILE A 221 10.63 28.58 -22.08
C ILE A 221 10.97 27.48 -23.11
N LEU A 222 10.00 27.15 -23.95
CA LEU A 222 10.07 25.98 -24.84
C LEU A 222 10.50 26.36 -26.29
N GLY A 223 10.60 27.65 -26.56
CA GLY A 223 10.84 28.15 -27.93
C GLY A 223 9.53 28.28 -28.73
N PRO A 224 9.63 28.50 -30.08
CA PRO A 224 8.46 28.71 -30.91
C PRO A 224 7.57 27.49 -30.98
N GLU A 225 6.23 27.69 -30.97
CA GLU A 225 5.28 26.60 -31.18
C GLU A 225 5.45 25.98 -32.57
N GLN A 226 5.24 24.67 -32.67
CA GLN A 226 5.34 23.95 -33.95
C GLN A 226 4.01 23.94 -34.70
N SER A 227 2.89 23.88 -33.97
CA SER A 227 1.55 23.85 -34.56
C SER A 227 0.50 24.35 -33.59
N SER A 228 -0.53 24.98 -34.15
CA SER A 228 -1.76 25.34 -33.40
C SER A 228 -3.00 25.07 -34.25
N LYS A 229 -4.08 24.65 -33.59
CA LYS A 229 -5.37 24.42 -34.24
C LYS A 229 -6.54 24.53 -33.25
N ILE A 230 -7.71 24.90 -33.77
CA ILE A 230 -8.97 24.87 -33.06
C ILE A 230 -9.75 23.62 -33.49
N VAL A 231 -10.23 22.84 -32.58
CA VAL A 231 -10.98 21.60 -32.82
C VAL A 231 -12.17 21.48 -31.85
N ASP A 232 -13.13 20.67 -32.18
CA ASP A 232 -14.17 20.17 -31.25
C ASP A 232 -13.64 18.97 -30.42
N GLY A 233 -14.47 18.43 -29.53
CA GLY A 233 -14.10 17.29 -28.70
C GLY A 233 -13.80 16.00 -29.49
N VAL A 234 -14.35 15.85 -30.70
CA VAL A 234 -14.08 14.72 -31.60
C VAL A 234 -12.70 14.92 -32.26
N GLY A 235 -12.38 16.14 -32.67
CA GLY A 235 -11.08 16.49 -33.23
C GLY A 235 -9.91 16.37 -32.26
N LEU A 236 -10.17 16.36 -30.93
CA LEU A 236 -9.15 16.04 -29.92
C LEU A 236 -8.55 14.65 -30.13
N PHE A 237 -9.35 13.66 -30.52
CA PHE A 237 -8.87 12.29 -30.72
C PHE A 237 -7.86 12.16 -31.85
N GLU A 238 -7.98 12.98 -32.90
CA GLU A 238 -6.98 13.03 -33.97
C GLU A 238 -5.66 13.61 -33.47
N THR A 239 -5.72 14.58 -32.58
CA THR A 239 -4.54 15.18 -31.98
C THR A 239 -3.82 14.20 -31.06
N GLU A 240 -4.55 13.48 -30.21
CA GLU A 240 -4.01 12.42 -29.39
C GLU A 240 -3.38 11.29 -30.23
N MET A 241 -4.01 10.90 -31.34
CA MET A 241 -3.46 9.94 -32.29
C MET A 241 -2.19 10.44 -32.95
N TYR A 242 -2.11 11.75 -33.26
CA TYR A 242 -0.92 12.36 -33.84
C TYR A 242 0.26 12.37 -32.84
N VAL A 243 0.00 12.79 -31.60
CA VAL A 243 1.00 12.75 -30.51
C VAL A 243 1.45 11.30 -30.26
N SER A 244 0.53 10.37 -30.19
CA SER A 244 0.85 8.93 -30.08
C SER A 244 1.66 8.41 -31.26
N GLY A 245 1.39 8.88 -32.47
CA GLY A 245 2.12 8.53 -33.68
C GLY A 245 3.56 9.08 -33.70
N MET A 246 3.77 10.30 -33.23
CA MET A 246 5.11 10.92 -33.11
C MET A 246 6.02 10.16 -32.14
N HIS A 247 5.48 9.53 -31.12
CA HIS A 247 6.24 8.82 -30.06
C HIS A 247 6.31 7.31 -30.27
N GLY A 248 6.01 6.80 -31.47
CA GLY A 248 5.91 5.37 -31.73
C GLY A 248 4.70 4.72 -31.04
N GLY A 249 3.73 5.54 -30.62
CA GLY A 249 2.53 5.09 -29.95
C GLY A 249 1.67 4.22 -30.86
N HIS A 250 0.89 3.40 -30.29
CA HIS A 250 -0.11 2.41 -30.68
C HIS A 250 -0.76 2.50 -32.07
N GLY A 251 0.03 2.83 -33.10
CA GLY A 251 -0.46 2.92 -34.49
C GLY A 251 -0.85 1.58 -35.07
N GLY A 252 -2.15 1.37 -35.27
CA GLY A 252 -2.68 0.32 -36.13
C GLY A 252 -2.44 -1.13 -35.72
N GLY A 253 -2.29 -1.43 -34.44
CA GLY A 253 -2.14 -2.80 -33.94
C GLY A 253 -0.78 -3.45 -34.18
N LYS A 254 0.25 -2.68 -34.54
CA LYS A 254 1.62 -3.15 -34.77
C LYS A 254 2.47 -3.24 -33.50
N THR A 255 2.02 -2.65 -32.41
CA THR A 255 2.74 -2.62 -31.13
C THR A 255 1.90 -3.20 -30.01
N SER A 256 2.57 -3.75 -28.99
CA SER A 256 2.04 -4.08 -27.67
C SER A 256 2.58 -3.11 -26.64
N SER A 257 1.86 -2.92 -25.54
CA SER A 257 2.28 -2.01 -24.47
C SER A 257 1.88 -2.48 -23.10
N PHE A 258 2.63 -2.00 -22.12
CA PHE A 258 2.36 -2.16 -20.70
C PHE A 258 2.57 -0.82 -20.01
N LYS A 259 1.72 -0.46 -19.05
CA LYS A 259 1.81 0.86 -18.40
C LYS A 259 1.45 0.81 -16.93
N ARG A 260 1.99 1.77 -16.16
CA ARG A 260 1.58 2.11 -14.80
C ARG A 260 1.56 3.62 -14.65
N CYS A 261 0.62 4.12 -13.84
CA CYS A 261 0.45 5.55 -13.63
C CYS A 261 0.61 5.89 -12.14
N ILE A 262 1.45 6.90 -11.89
CA ILE A 262 1.82 7.41 -10.55
C ILE A 262 1.40 8.88 -10.46
N PHE A 263 0.83 9.29 -9.32
CA PHE A 263 0.46 10.69 -9.08
C PHE A 263 1.58 11.45 -8.41
N LEU A 264 2.04 12.54 -9.03
CA LEU A 264 3.15 13.38 -8.56
C LEU A 264 2.64 14.80 -8.27
N LYS A 265 3.19 15.42 -7.21
CA LYS A 265 2.90 16.81 -6.88
C LYS A 265 3.69 17.78 -7.77
N GLY A 266 4.84 17.39 -8.26
CA GLY A 266 5.65 18.14 -9.18
C GLY A 266 6.60 17.25 -9.95
N VAL A 267 7.04 17.70 -11.12
CA VAL A 267 7.97 16.96 -11.99
C VAL A 267 9.33 17.65 -12.10
N GLY A 268 9.43 18.90 -11.67
CA GLY A 268 10.65 19.72 -11.71
C GLY A 268 11.56 19.56 -10.50
N THR A 269 11.12 18.87 -9.40
CA THR A 269 11.98 18.66 -8.26
C THR A 269 13.20 17.81 -8.66
N SER A 270 14.39 18.13 -8.13
CA SER A 270 15.66 17.51 -8.55
C SER A 270 15.63 15.97 -8.50
N ASN A 271 14.97 15.39 -7.52
CA ASN A 271 14.86 13.92 -7.39
C ASN A 271 13.91 13.33 -8.45
N VAL A 272 12.73 13.94 -8.67
CA VAL A 272 11.75 13.45 -9.64
C VAL A 272 12.28 13.64 -11.05
N ALA A 273 12.75 14.85 -11.40
CA ALA A 273 13.30 15.15 -12.71
C ALA A 273 14.47 14.20 -13.09
N ARG A 274 15.38 13.94 -12.15
CA ARG A 274 16.48 12.98 -12.35
C ARG A 274 15.98 11.56 -12.63
N ILE A 275 14.95 11.08 -11.91
CA ILE A 275 14.38 9.75 -12.16
C ILE A 275 13.71 9.70 -13.53
N LEU A 276 12.93 10.72 -13.91
CA LEU A 276 12.24 10.77 -15.20
C LEU A 276 13.24 10.78 -16.38
N VAL A 277 14.29 11.60 -16.31
CA VAL A 277 15.32 11.67 -17.35
C VAL A 277 16.08 10.35 -17.44
N SER A 278 16.57 9.81 -16.32
CA SER A 278 17.28 8.52 -16.29
C SER A 278 16.39 7.36 -16.77
N ALA A 279 15.08 7.39 -16.50
CA ALA A 279 14.14 6.38 -16.99
C ALA A 279 14.13 6.32 -18.51
N VAL A 280 14.10 7.46 -19.20
CA VAL A 280 14.10 7.48 -20.67
C VAL A 280 15.45 7.04 -21.24
N GLU A 281 16.57 7.34 -20.58
CA GLU A 281 17.89 6.86 -21.00
C GLU A 281 18.02 5.32 -20.89
N THR A 282 17.49 4.74 -19.82
CA THR A 282 17.60 3.29 -19.54
C THR A 282 16.44 2.47 -20.14
N ARG A 283 15.65 3.05 -21.02
CA ARG A 283 14.54 2.35 -21.68
C ARG A 283 15.03 1.17 -22.52
N PRO A 284 14.31 0.05 -22.51
CA PRO A 284 14.70 -1.15 -23.29
C PRO A 284 14.33 -1.07 -24.78
N SER A 285 13.45 -0.14 -25.16
CA SER A 285 12.99 0.08 -26.52
C SER A 285 12.90 1.57 -26.82
N ALA A 286 13.24 1.99 -28.03
CA ALA A 286 13.05 3.37 -28.48
C ALA A 286 11.59 3.84 -28.43
N LEU A 287 10.64 2.90 -28.41
CA LEU A 287 9.21 3.17 -28.36
C LEU A 287 8.68 3.47 -26.94
N CYS A 288 9.48 3.19 -25.89
CA CYS A 288 9.09 3.46 -24.51
C CYS A 288 9.16 4.98 -24.22
N TYR A 289 8.17 5.47 -23.48
CA TYR A 289 8.06 6.90 -23.17
C TYR A 289 7.38 7.15 -21.83
N LEU A 290 7.49 8.39 -21.35
CA LEU A 290 6.76 8.91 -20.20
C LEU A 290 5.76 9.95 -20.69
N HIS A 291 4.52 9.89 -20.15
CA HIS A 291 3.48 10.88 -20.40
C HIS A 291 3.05 11.51 -19.07
N LEU A 292 3.13 12.81 -18.97
CA LEU A 292 2.77 13.61 -17.81
C LEU A 292 1.48 14.35 -18.13
N LEU A 293 0.34 13.86 -17.64
CA LEU A 293 -0.96 14.51 -17.79
C LEU A 293 -1.16 15.49 -16.64
N GLN A 294 -1.46 16.72 -16.95
CA GLN A 294 -1.71 17.74 -15.94
C GLN A 294 -3.04 17.50 -15.21
N GLY A 295 -2.99 17.55 -13.88
CA GLY A 295 -4.11 17.52 -12.95
C GLY A 295 -4.29 18.84 -12.20
N GLY A 296 -4.61 18.77 -10.91
CA GLY A 296 -4.93 19.93 -10.09
C GLY A 296 -6.30 20.55 -10.44
N GLY A 297 -6.51 21.84 -10.17
CA GLY A 297 -7.79 22.52 -10.43
C GLY A 297 -8.96 21.81 -9.75
N ALA A 298 -10.06 21.58 -10.50
CA ALA A 298 -11.25 20.93 -9.98
C ALA A 298 -11.04 19.49 -9.46
N VAL A 299 -9.98 18.81 -9.84
CA VAL A 299 -9.61 17.50 -9.26
C VAL A 299 -9.29 17.64 -7.77
N GLY A 300 -8.55 18.69 -7.41
CA GLY A 300 -8.16 19.01 -6.05
C GLY A 300 -9.26 19.65 -5.20
N ASP A 301 -10.30 20.24 -5.83
CA ASP A 301 -11.42 20.85 -5.12
C ASP A 301 -12.34 19.79 -4.47
N VAL A 302 -12.33 18.56 -4.98
CA VAL A 302 -13.11 17.45 -4.44
C VAL A 302 -12.40 16.90 -3.20
N ALA A 303 -13.08 16.87 -2.05
CA ALA A 303 -12.52 16.29 -0.84
C ALA A 303 -12.13 14.83 -1.04
N GLY A 304 -11.02 14.39 -0.44
CA GLY A 304 -10.46 13.05 -0.65
C GLY A 304 -11.41 11.90 -0.25
N ASP A 305 -12.37 12.15 0.64
CA ASP A 305 -13.37 11.20 1.12
C ASP A 305 -14.76 11.35 0.44
N ALA A 306 -14.96 12.39 -0.38
CA ALA A 306 -16.22 12.63 -1.08
C ALA A 306 -16.55 11.55 -2.13
N THR A 307 -15.55 10.89 -2.67
CA THR A 307 -15.66 9.77 -3.62
C THR A 307 -14.65 8.68 -3.29
N ALA A 308 -14.78 7.51 -3.89
CA ALA A 308 -13.79 6.44 -3.71
C ALA A 308 -12.39 6.77 -4.25
N PHE A 309 -12.29 7.70 -5.21
CA PHE A 309 -11.02 8.21 -5.71
C PHE A 309 -10.38 9.14 -4.68
N GLY A 310 -9.61 8.59 -3.74
CA GLY A 310 -9.05 9.32 -2.60
C GLY A 310 -7.77 10.11 -2.87
N CYS A 311 -7.10 9.88 -4.00
CA CYS A 311 -5.87 10.59 -4.37
C CYS A 311 -6.24 11.90 -5.08
N ARG A 312 -6.24 13.05 -4.36
CA ARG A 312 -6.68 14.35 -4.90
C ARG A 312 -5.57 15.40 -4.98
N ASP A 313 -4.55 15.27 -4.15
CA ASP A 313 -3.45 16.24 -4.09
C ASP A 313 -2.31 15.81 -5.03
N TRP A 314 -2.47 16.09 -6.32
CA TRP A 314 -1.46 15.87 -7.36
C TRP A 314 -1.65 16.84 -8.53
N ASP A 315 -0.53 17.20 -9.17
CA ASP A 315 -0.53 18.09 -10.32
C ASP A 315 -0.17 17.36 -11.62
N PHE A 316 0.42 16.15 -11.52
CA PHE A 316 0.72 15.33 -12.69
C PHE A 316 0.38 13.85 -12.45
N ALA A 317 -0.32 13.26 -13.43
CA ALA A 317 -0.42 11.82 -13.59
C ALA A 317 0.69 11.35 -14.52
N CYS A 318 1.75 10.78 -13.97
CA CYS A 318 2.89 10.25 -14.72
C CYS A 318 2.61 8.82 -15.18
N VAL A 319 2.36 8.66 -16.47
CA VAL A 319 2.14 7.36 -17.12
C VAL A 319 3.45 6.85 -17.70
N VAL A 320 4.00 5.81 -17.09
CA VAL A 320 5.20 5.12 -17.58
C VAL A 320 4.74 4.04 -18.56
N THR A 321 5.12 4.16 -19.83
CA THR A 321 4.63 3.28 -20.89
C THR A 321 5.80 2.54 -21.56
N GLY A 322 5.87 1.22 -21.31
CA GLY A 322 6.71 0.29 -22.05
C GLY A 322 6.01 -0.13 -23.35
N VAL A 323 6.67 0.00 -24.47
CA VAL A 323 6.13 -0.34 -25.79
C VAL A 323 7.14 -1.18 -26.56
N TRP A 324 6.64 -2.20 -27.27
CA TRP A 324 7.44 -3.06 -28.13
C TRP A 324 6.65 -3.51 -29.36
N PRO A 325 7.33 -3.94 -30.46
CA PRO A 325 6.66 -4.51 -31.61
C PRO A 325 5.84 -5.75 -31.22
N ARG A 326 4.63 -5.89 -31.77
CA ARG A 326 3.70 -6.99 -31.42
C ARG A 326 4.25 -8.38 -31.77
N ASP A 327 5.06 -8.49 -32.80
CA ASP A 327 5.76 -9.74 -33.17
C ASP A 327 6.81 -10.18 -32.14
N GLN A 328 7.13 -9.31 -31.19
CA GLN A 328 8.03 -9.60 -30.07
C GLN A 328 7.28 -9.90 -28.76
N ASP A 329 5.97 -10.13 -28.80
CA ASP A 329 5.22 -10.59 -27.63
C ASP A 329 5.83 -11.88 -27.06
N GLY A 330 6.01 -11.94 -25.72
CA GLY A 330 6.60 -13.07 -25.03
C GLY A 330 8.13 -13.18 -25.11
N THR A 331 8.80 -12.29 -25.82
CA THR A 331 10.28 -12.24 -25.94
C THR A 331 10.93 -11.50 -24.75
N GLU A 332 12.27 -11.49 -24.75
CA GLU A 332 13.07 -10.74 -23.78
C GLU A 332 12.79 -9.22 -23.86
N THR A 333 12.59 -8.67 -25.06
CA THR A 333 12.26 -7.25 -25.26
C THR A 333 10.95 -6.90 -24.56
N ALA A 334 9.92 -7.71 -24.70
CA ALA A 334 8.63 -7.50 -24.02
C ALA A 334 8.80 -7.55 -22.49
N ARG A 335 9.54 -8.56 -21.98
CA ARG A 335 9.83 -8.69 -20.54
C ARG A 335 10.60 -7.49 -20.01
N ALA A 336 11.66 -7.07 -20.69
CA ALA A 336 12.47 -5.93 -20.31
C ALA A 336 11.64 -4.62 -20.27
N ALA A 337 10.70 -4.44 -21.21
CA ALA A 337 9.80 -3.29 -21.22
C ALA A 337 8.85 -3.30 -20.01
N VAL A 338 8.29 -4.44 -19.64
CA VAL A 338 7.45 -4.59 -18.44
C VAL A 338 8.24 -4.34 -17.16
N GLU A 339 9.44 -4.90 -17.04
CA GLU A 339 10.32 -4.70 -15.88
C GLU A 339 10.75 -3.24 -15.74
N TRP A 340 11.05 -2.58 -16.87
CA TRP A 340 11.37 -1.16 -16.87
C TRP A 340 10.22 -0.31 -16.32
N VAL A 341 8.97 -0.59 -16.72
CA VAL A 341 7.79 0.12 -16.19
C VAL A 341 7.69 -0.06 -14.68
N TYR A 342 7.83 -1.27 -14.16
CA TYR A 342 7.77 -1.53 -12.71
C TYR A 342 8.92 -0.87 -11.95
N ARG A 343 10.13 -0.88 -12.52
CA ARG A 343 11.30 -0.23 -11.90
C ARG A 343 11.06 1.28 -11.79
N VAL A 344 10.68 1.96 -12.89
CA VAL A 344 10.44 3.40 -12.87
C VAL A 344 9.28 3.77 -11.94
N ALA A 345 8.19 2.99 -11.97
CA ALA A 345 7.07 3.19 -11.05
C ALA A 345 7.50 2.99 -9.59
N GLY A 346 8.34 1.99 -9.30
CA GLY A 346 8.91 1.74 -7.98
C GLY A 346 9.80 2.88 -7.48
N ASP A 347 10.63 3.44 -8.36
CA ASP A 347 11.51 4.57 -8.04
C ASP A 347 10.72 5.86 -7.75
N LEU A 348 9.60 6.09 -8.44
CA LEU A 348 8.72 7.24 -8.25
C LEU A 348 7.77 7.07 -7.06
N LEU A 349 7.41 5.85 -6.68
CA LEU A 349 6.38 5.57 -5.66
C LEU A 349 6.65 6.22 -4.30
N PRO A 350 7.89 6.27 -3.76
CA PRO A 350 8.19 6.97 -2.50
C PRO A 350 7.97 8.49 -2.57
N LEU A 351 8.04 9.06 -3.77
CA LEU A 351 7.88 10.50 -4.05
C LEU A 351 6.45 10.84 -4.49
N SER A 352 5.56 9.85 -4.55
CA SER A 352 4.21 9.98 -5.10
C SER A 352 3.16 10.30 -4.03
N ASN A 353 2.09 10.95 -4.48
CA ASN A 353 0.87 11.19 -3.72
C ASN A 353 -0.19 10.10 -3.96
N GLY A 354 0.12 9.07 -4.75
CA GLY A 354 -0.77 7.95 -5.04
C GLY A 354 -0.44 7.23 -6.34
N ALA A 355 -1.25 6.24 -6.68
CA ALA A 355 -1.18 5.50 -7.94
C ALA A 355 -2.57 5.35 -8.57
N TYR A 356 -2.63 5.17 -9.88
CA TYR A 356 -3.89 5.06 -10.59
C TYR A 356 -4.41 3.63 -10.61
N GLY A 357 -5.56 3.39 -9.96
CA GLY A 357 -6.16 2.07 -9.81
C GLY A 357 -6.58 1.39 -11.11
N ALA A 358 -6.88 2.17 -12.16
CA ALA A 358 -7.34 1.63 -13.44
C ALA A 358 -6.30 0.77 -14.17
N ASP A 359 -5.02 0.98 -13.90
CA ASP A 359 -3.92 0.24 -14.53
C ASP A 359 -3.47 -0.99 -13.71
N LEU A 360 -4.06 -1.18 -12.51
CA LEU A 360 -3.63 -2.20 -11.55
C LEU A 360 -4.54 -3.42 -11.57
N GLY A 361 -3.96 -4.59 -11.32
CA GLY A 361 -4.66 -5.86 -11.29
C GLY A 361 -4.16 -6.80 -10.21
N PRO A 362 -4.45 -8.11 -10.33
CA PRO A 362 -4.05 -9.11 -9.34
C PRO A 362 -2.55 -9.49 -9.41
N ASP A 363 -1.77 -8.88 -10.29
CA ASP A 363 -0.32 -9.13 -10.37
C ASP A 363 0.34 -8.77 -9.02
N PRO A 364 1.11 -9.67 -8.40
CA PRO A 364 1.79 -9.38 -7.13
C PRO A 364 2.69 -8.14 -7.17
N ARG A 365 3.29 -7.83 -8.33
CA ARG A 365 4.11 -6.64 -8.54
C ARG A 365 3.32 -5.33 -8.39
N ASP A 366 2.00 -5.39 -8.56
CA ASP A 366 1.10 -4.24 -8.36
C ASP A 366 0.77 -3.97 -6.89
N ALA A 367 1.15 -4.84 -5.95
CA ALA A 367 0.72 -4.76 -4.56
C ALA A 367 1.08 -3.42 -3.88
N ALA A 368 2.31 -2.94 -4.10
CA ALA A 368 2.78 -1.66 -3.55
C ALA A 368 2.02 -0.46 -4.16
N LEU A 369 1.75 -0.49 -5.45
CA LEU A 369 0.95 0.52 -6.16
C LEU A 369 -0.51 0.48 -5.71
N ALA A 370 -1.11 -0.70 -5.61
CA ALA A 370 -2.49 -0.90 -5.15
C ALA A 370 -2.70 -0.44 -3.70
N ALA A 371 -1.67 -0.53 -2.86
CA ALA A 371 -1.69 0.02 -1.51
C ALA A 371 -1.87 1.55 -1.49
N ARG A 372 -1.48 2.25 -2.56
CA ARG A 372 -1.56 3.70 -2.73
C ARG A 372 -2.72 4.18 -3.61
N ALA A 373 -3.42 3.27 -4.31
CA ALA A 373 -4.36 3.63 -5.38
C ALA A 373 -5.60 4.39 -4.91
N PHE A 374 -6.10 4.11 -3.71
CA PHE A 374 -7.32 4.73 -3.19
C PHE A 374 -7.05 5.69 -2.04
N GLY A 375 -5.78 5.96 -1.74
CA GLY A 375 -5.40 6.83 -0.63
C GLY A 375 -6.06 6.41 0.71
N PRO A 376 -6.63 7.37 1.47
CA PRO A 376 -7.26 7.09 2.76
C PRO A 376 -8.55 6.26 2.66
N ASN A 377 -9.13 6.11 1.47
CA ASN A 377 -10.43 5.45 1.27
C ASN A 377 -10.32 3.91 1.19
N ARG A 378 -9.11 3.38 1.05
CA ARG A 378 -8.87 1.93 0.90
C ARG A 378 -9.49 1.08 2.02
N PRO A 379 -9.42 1.42 3.30
CA PRO A 379 -10.07 0.63 4.36
C PRO A 379 -11.59 0.55 4.22
N ARG A 380 -12.25 1.67 3.87
CA ARG A 380 -13.70 1.73 3.62
C ARG A 380 -14.09 0.87 2.42
N LEU A 381 -13.33 0.95 1.32
CA LEU A 381 -13.53 0.13 0.12
C LEU A 381 -13.34 -1.36 0.40
N ALA A 382 -12.33 -1.73 1.18
CA ALA A 382 -12.08 -3.11 1.56
C ALA A 382 -13.25 -3.71 2.38
N ARG A 383 -13.87 -2.92 3.26
CA ARG A 383 -15.09 -3.34 4.00
C ARG A 383 -16.27 -3.55 3.05
N LEU A 384 -16.52 -2.59 2.15
CA LEU A 384 -17.58 -2.70 1.14
C LEU A 384 -17.38 -3.94 0.26
N LYS A 385 -16.15 -4.20 -0.17
CA LYS A 385 -15.82 -5.36 -1.00
C LYS A 385 -16.15 -6.67 -0.29
N ARG A 386 -15.83 -6.80 1.01
CA ARG A 386 -16.19 -8.00 1.80
C ARG A 386 -17.70 -8.24 1.86
N ASN A 387 -18.49 -7.17 1.94
CA ASN A 387 -19.94 -7.28 2.06
C ASN A 387 -20.64 -7.51 0.71
N LEU A 388 -20.13 -6.92 -0.36
CA LEU A 388 -20.76 -6.92 -1.67
C LEU A 388 -20.19 -7.96 -2.64
N ASP A 389 -18.99 -8.45 -2.37
CA ASP A 389 -18.31 -9.51 -3.13
C ASP A 389 -17.49 -10.42 -2.19
N PRO A 390 -18.17 -11.15 -1.27
CA PRO A 390 -17.49 -11.99 -0.27
C PRO A 390 -16.67 -13.11 -0.90
N HIS A 391 -17.08 -13.57 -2.09
CA HIS A 391 -16.40 -14.64 -2.84
C HIS A 391 -15.32 -14.12 -3.79
N ASN A 392 -15.09 -12.79 -3.82
CA ASN A 392 -14.14 -12.15 -4.73
C ASN A 392 -14.33 -12.56 -6.21
N VAL A 393 -15.57 -12.53 -6.66
CA VAL A 393 -15.96 -12.85 -8.06
C VAL A 393 -15.32 -11.87 -9.06
N LEU A 394 -14.99 -10.64 -8.60
CA LEU A 394 -14.32 -9.61 -9.40
C LEU A 394 -12.83 -9.47 -8.97
N PRO A 395 -11.96 -10.46 -9.30
CA PRO A 395 -10.57 -10.48 -8.82
C PRO A 395 -9.64 -9.59 -9.66
N TYR A 396 -10.06 -9.19 -10.88
CA TYR A 396 -9.19 -8.50 -11.84
C TYR A 396 -9.21 -6.98 -11.73
N ALA A 397 -10.03 -6.42 -10.86
CA ALA A 397 -9.99 -5.00 -10.52
C ALA A 397 -8.78 -4.70 -9.62
N CYS A 398 -8.46 -3.40 -9.45
CA CYS A 398 -7.42 -2.99 -8.50
C CYS A 398 -7.65 -3.64 -7.12
N PRO A 399 -6.68 -4.38 -6.58
CA PRO A 399 -6.89 -5.21 -5.41
C PRO A 399 -7.26 -4.41 -4.16
N LEU A 400 -8.44 -4.69 -3.62
CA LEU A 400 -8.92 -4.15 -2.35
C LEU A 400 -8.75 -5.15 -1.20
N ARG A 401 -7.98 -6.20 -1.42
CA ARG A 401 -7.89 -7.30 -0.49
C ARG A 401 -7.58 -6.84 0.92
N ASN A 402 -8.46 -7.25 1.83
CA ASN A 402 -8.06 -7.74 3.12
C ASN A 402 -8.34 -9.24 3.11
N PRO A 403 -7.43 -10.06 3.63
CA PRO A 403 -7.69 -11.50 3.78
C PRO A 403 -8.96 -11.73 4.61
N PRO A 404 -9.59 -12.91 4.49
CA PRO A 404 -10.77 -13.26 5.27
C PRO A 404 -10.53 -13.03 6.78
N VAL A 405 -11.60 -12.73 7.49
CA VAL A 405 -11.70 -12.31 8.90
C VAL A 405 -11.05 -13.27 9.93
N GLU A 406 -10.57 -14.43 9.55
CA GLU A 406 -9.77 -15.28 10.40
C GLU A 406 -8.33 -14.80 10.39
N GLN A 407 -7.87 -14.35 11.54
CA GLN A 407 -6.49 -13.91 11.74
C GLN A 407 -5.54 -15.02 11.31
N LYS A 408 -4.86 -14.85 10.18
CA LYS A 408 -3.77 -15.75 9.80
C LYS A 408 -2.64 -15.61 10.80
N LEU A 409 -2.09 -16.74 11.19
CA LEU A 409 -0.84 -16.79 11.91
C LEU A 409 0.30 -16.90 10.90
N ILE A 410 1.17 -15.91 10.87
CA ILE A 410 2.37 -15.90 10.06
C ILE A 410 3.57 -16.00 10.99
N ILE A 411 4.40 -17.02 10.80
CA ILE A 411 5.57 -17.28 11.64
C ILE A 411 6.81 -17.06 10.78
N LEU A 412 7.60 -16.07 11.13
CA LEU A 412 8.90 -15.80 10.53
C LEU A 412 9.96 -16.62 11.26
N VAL A 413 10.59 -17.56 10.56
CA VAL A 413 11.59 -18.44 11.14
C VAL A 413 12.97 -17.89 10.79
N THR A 414 13.57 -17.21 11.76
CA THR A 414 14.87 -16.54 11.65
C THR A 414 15.99 -17.34 12.33
N GLY A 415 17.20 -16.86 12.28
CA GLY A 415 18.38 -17.45 12.92
C GLY A 415 19.54 -17.66 11.93
N GLU A 416 20.70 -17.99 12.47
CA GLU A 416 21.93 -18.17 11.69
C GLU A 416 21.91 -19.35 10.71
N SER A 417 22.97 -19.48 9.92
CA SER A 417 23.12 -20.62 9.00
C SER A 417 23.30 -21.93 9.81
N CYS A 418 22.74 -23.01 9.31
CA CYS A 418 22.86 -24.38 9.88
C CYS A 418 22.21 -24.60 11.26
N VAL A 419 21.38 -23.66 11.76
CA VAL A 419 20.60 -23.88 13.00
C VAL A 419 19.39 -24.80 12.80
N GLY A 420 18.98 -25.13 11.55
CA GLY A 420 17.89 -26.05 11.23
C GLY A 420 16.53 -25.39 11.07
N LYS A 421 16.48 -24.16 10.54
CA LYS A 421 15.22 -23.40 10.31
C LYS A 421 14.17 -24.17 9.52
N ASP A 422 14.56 -24.69 8.35
CA ASP A 422 13.63 -25.41 7.47
C ASP A 422 13.15 -26.72 8.12
N TYR A 423 14.05 -27.44 8.79
CA TYR A 423 13.72 -28.64 9.56
C TYR A 423 12.69 -28.37 10.67
N CYS A 424 12.87 -27.28 11.42
CA CYS A 424 11.92 -26.88 12.46
C CYS A 424 10.57 -26.48 11.85
N ALA A 425 10.60 -25.72 10.75
CA ALA A 425 9.38 -25.31 10.05
C ALA A 425 8.56 -26.50 9.58
N ASP A 426 9.18 -27.54 9.00
CA ASP A 426 8.50 -28.75 8.54
C ASP A 426 7.85 -29.54 9.70
N ILE A 427 8.53 -29.61 10.86
CA ILE A 427 7.96 -30.23 12.07
C ILE A 427 6.75 -29.41 12.54
N TRP A 428 6.85 -28.08 12.59
CA TRP A 428 5.77 -27.21 13.03
C TRP A 428 4.58 -27.28 12.06
N VAL A 429 4.82 -27.36 10.74
CA VAL A 429 3.76 -27.64 9.75
C VAL A 429 3.02 -28.92 10.12
N SER A 430 3.72 -30.00 10.44
CA SER A 430 3.07 -31.27 10.78
C SER A 430 2.25 -31.17 12.05
N VAL A 431 2.69 -30.41 13.05
CA VAL A 431 1.94 -30.17 14.30
C VAL A 431 0.64 -29.40 14.02
N PHE A 432 0.68 -28.33 13.25
CA PHE A 432 -0.51 -27.54 12.91
C PHE A 432 -1.48 -28.34 12.02
N THR A 433 -0.97 -29.06 11.04
CA THR A 433 -1.78 -29.92 10.15
C THR A 433 -2.49 -31.01 10.94
N SER A 434 -1.85 -31.59 11.98
CA SER A 434 -2.48 -32.57 12.86
C SER A 434 -3.67 -32.00 13.67
N LYS A 435 -3.78 -30.67 13.74
CA LYS A 435 -4.91 -29.95 14.36
C LYS A 435 -5.96 -29.50 13.34
N GLY A 436 -5.88 -29.98 12.10
CA GLY A 436 -6.85 -29.67 11.04
C GLY A 436 -6.66 -28.28 10.39
N LEU A 437 -5.49 -27.64 10.57
CA LEU A 437 -5.18 -26.34 10.00
C LEU A 437 -4.47 -26.49 8.65
N ARG A 438 -4.87 -25.70 7.65
CA ARG A 438 -4.14 -25.61 6.38
C ARG A 438 -2.84 -24.85 6.62
N THR A 439 -1.71 -25.56 6.58
CA THR A 439 -0.41 -25.02 6.95
C THR A 439 0.59 -25.21 5.83
N ARG A 440 1.38 -24.18 5.57
CA ARG A 440 2.46 -24.20 4.57
C ARG A 440 3.75 -23.61 5.14
N ALA A 441 4.90 -24.17 4.73
CA ALA A 441 6.20 -23.57 4.91
C ALA A 441 6.73 -23.12 3.54
N VAL A 442 7.28 -21.93 3.47
CA VAL A 442 7.84 -21.32 2.26
C VAL A 442 9.16 -20.62 2.61
N SER A 443 10.14 -20.72 1.73
CA SER A 443 11.41 -20.00 1.88
C SER A 443 11.39 -18.71 1.07
N ILE A 444 11.43 -17.54 1.72
CA ILE A 444 11.49 -16.24 1.03
C ILE A 444 12.76 -16.13 0.16
N SER A 445 13.84 -16.81 0.55
CA SER A 445 15.08 -16.85 -0.26
C SER A 445 14.90 -17.50 -1.63
N ASP A 446 13.84 -18.27 -1.84
CA ASP A 446 13.59 -18.93 -3.13
C ASP A 446 13.11 -17.93 -4.18
N VAL A 447 12.48 -16.82 -3.76
CA VAL A 447 12.15 -15.70 -4.65
C VAL A 447 13.43 -15.09 -5.22
N ALA A 448 14.40 -14.75 -4.36
CA ALA A 448 15.68 -14.20 -4.78
C ALA A 448 16.49 -15.17 -5.68
N LYS A 449 16.41 -16.49 -5.44
CA LYS A 449 17.05 -17.50 -6.29
C LYS A 449 16.39 -17.58 -7.67
N ARG A 450 15.06 -17.48 -7.76
CA ARG A 450 14.34 -17.42 -9.04
C ARG A 450 14.76 -16.19 -9.86
N GLU A 451 14.83 -15.02 -9.22
CA GLU A 451 15.29 -13.79 -9.87
C GLU A 451 16.75 -13.87 -10.32
N TYR A 452 17.62 -14.41 -9.47
CA TYR A 452 19.03 -14.64 -9.81
C TYR A 452 19.20 -15.62 -10.98
N ALA A 453 18.49 -16.75 -10.96
CA ALA A 453 18.53 -17.72 -12.04
C ALA A 453 18.05 -17.13 -13.37
N ALA A 454 16.95 -16.34 -13.33
CA ALA A 454 16.43 -15.63 -14.49
C ALA A 454 17.41 -14.59 -15.05
N ALA A 455 18.16 -13.88 -14.19
CA ALA A 455 19.11 -12.85 -14.60
C ALA A 455 20.46 -13.41 -15.08
N THR A 456 20.89 -14.59 -14.60
CA THR A 456 22.23 -15.13 -14.86
C THR A 456 22.26 -16.40 -15.69
N GLY A 457 21.08 -17.04 -15.94
CA GLY A 457 21.00 -18.34 -16.59
C GLY A 457 21.42 -19.51 -15.70
N ALA A 458 21.59 -19.31 -14.38
CA ALA A 458 21.89 -20.38 -13.44
C ALA A 458 20.73 -21.38 -13.34
N ASP A 459 21.04 -22.64 -13.12
CA ASP A 459 20.06 -23.73 -12.98
C ASP A 459 19.26 -23.57 -11.67
N LEU A 460 17.98 -23.20 -11.81
CA LEU A 460 17.08 -22.94 -10.68
C LEU A 460 16.86 -24.20 -9.82
N ASP A 461 16.62 -25.36 -10.43
CA ASP A 461 16.36 -26.60 -9.68
C ASP A 461 17.59 -27.00 -8.84
N ARG A 462 18.78 -26.82 -9.37
CA ARG A 462 20.03 -27.05 -8.63
C ARG A 462 20.23 -25.99 -7.54
N LEU A 463 19.91 -24.71 -7.78
CA LEU A 463 19.96 -23.67 -6.73
C LEU A 463 19.01 -23.95 -5.56
N LEU A 464 17.87 -24.59 -5.84
CA LEU A 464 16.89 -24.93 -4.81
C LEU A 464 17.24 -26.22 -4.06
N ARG A 465 17.75 -27.26 -4.73
CA ARG A 465 17.88 -28.62 -4.21
C ARG A 465 19.32 -29.11 -3.98
N ASP A 466 20.29 -28.63 -4.76
CA ASP A 466 21.70 -29.01 -4.68
C ASP A 466 22.48 -28.06 -3.77
N ARG A 467 22.85 -28.53 -2.59
CA ARG A 467 23.60 -27.76 -1.60
C ARG A 467 24.94 -27.29 -2.11
N ALA A 468 25.68 -28.15 -2.80
CA ALA A 468 27.03 -27.85 -3.30
C ALA A 468 26.97 -26.74 -4.36
N TYR A 469 26.03 -26.84 -5.30
CA TYR A 469 25.78 -25.84 -6.33
C TYR A 469 25.35 -24.50 -5.72
N LYS A 470 24.45 -24.53 -4.73
CA LYS A 470 24.01 -23.33 -3.99
C LYS A 470 25.19 -22.64 -3.27
N GLU A 471 26.08 -23.42 -2.60
CA GLU A 471 27.25 -22.83 -1.93
C GLU A 471 28.21 -22.19 -2.93
N GLN A 472 28.41 -22.81 -4.09
CA GLN A 472 29.22 -22.24 -5.18
C GLN A 472 28.68 -20.89 -5.67
N HIS A 473 27.34 -20.75 -5.76
CA HIS A 473 26.68 -19.52 -6.21
C HIS A 473 26.40 -18.51 -5.07
N ARG A 474 26.60 -18.88 -3.81
CA ARG A 474 26.27 -18.05 -2.63
C ARG A 474 26.88 -16.63 -2.68
N PRO A 475 28.17 -16.41 -3.00
CA PRO A 475 28.72 -15.06 -3.07
C PRO A 475 28.03 -14.21 -4.14
N ALA A 476 27.88 -14.77 -5.35
CA ALA A 476 27.22 -14.08 -6.47
C ALA A 476 25.75 -13.77 -6.19
N LEU A 477 25.02 -14.71 -5.62
CA LEU A 477 23.63 -14.53 -5.20
C LEU A 477 23.49 -13.43 -4.13
N THR A 478 24.42 -13.38 -3.19
CA THR A 478 24.43 -12.33 -2.14
C THR A 478 24.71 -10.96 -2.73
N THR A 479 25.70 -10.84 -3.61
CA THR A 479 26.03 -9.59 -4.31
C THR A 479 24.87 -9.14 -5.20
N PHE A 480 24.26 -10.06 -5.93
CA PHE A 480 23.08 -9.80 -6.75
C PHE A 480 21.94 -9.22 -5.90
N PHE A 481 21.55 -9.91 -4.82
CA PHE A 481 20.47 -9.45 -3.94
C PHE A 481 20.78 -8.08 -3.33
N GLN A 482 21.99 -7.87 -2.81
CA GLN A 482 22.42 -6.58 -2.27
C GLN A 482 22.38 -5.46 -3.32
N SER A 483 22.77 -5.74 -4.56
CA SER A 483 22.66 -4.79 -5.67
C SER A 483 21.19 -4.44 -5.96
N GLN A 484 20.33 -5.47 -6.00
CA GLN A 484 18.88 -5.26 -6.20
C GLN A 484 18.26 -4.43 -5.08
N VAL A 485 18.59 -4.71 -3.81
CA VAL A 485 18.08 -3.93 -2.67
C VAL A 485 18.60 -2.48 -2.69
N ARG A 486 19.85 -2.24 -3.12
CA ARG A 486 20.35 -0.87 -3.28
C ARG A 486 19.56 -0.09 -4.35
N GLN A 487 19.19 -0.75 -5.44
CA GLN A 487 18.39 -0.17 -6.52
C GLN A 487 16.90 -0.07 -6.14
N ARG A 488 16.40 -1.03 -5.37
CA ARG A 488 14.99 -1.18 -4.95
C ARG A 488 14.93 -1.45 -3.45
N PRO A 489 14.96 -0.41 -2.60
CA PRO A 489 14.96 -0.59 -1.13
C PRO A 489 13.76 -1.35 -0.59
N GLN A 490 12.64 -1.37 -1.33
CA GLN A 490 11.39 -2.06 -0.95
C GLN A 490 11.38 -3.55 -1.36
N LEU A 491 12.44 -4.05 -2.04
CA LEU A 491 12.50 -5.43 -2.53
C LEU A 491 12.23 -6.50 -1.44
N PRO A 492 12.73 -6.36 -0.20
CA PRO A 492 12.39 -7.30 0.88
C PRO A 492 10.88 -7.35 1.20
N GLU A 493 10.21 -6.18 1.19
CA GLU A 493 8.76 -6.08 1.39
C GLU A 493 7.99 -6.73 0.23
N GLU A 494 8.43 -6.51 -1.01
CA GLU A 494 7.85 -7.13 -2.20
C GLU A 494 7.98 -8.66 -2.17
N HIS A 495 9.16 -9.19 -1.82
CA HIS A 495 9.37 -10.63 -1.67
C HIS A 495 8.49 -11.23 -0.57
N PHE A 496 8.33 -10.53 0.55
CA PHE A 496 7.45 -10.94 1.62
C PHE A 496 5.97 -11.02 1.15
N LEU A 497 5.49 -9.99 0.46
CA LEU A 497 4.14 -9.97 -0.09
C LEU A 497 3.92 -11.06 -1.14
N ASN A 498 4.90 -11.33 -2.00
CA ASN A 498 4.83 -12.40 -3.01
C ASN A 498 4.61 -13.77 -2.34
N VAL A 499 5.39 -14.08 -1.29
CA VAL A 499 5.25 -15.33 -0.54
C VAL A 499 3.87 -15.45 0.11
N LEU A 500 3.32 -14.35 0.64
CA LEU A 500 1.98 -14.32 1.23
C LEU A 500 0.89 -14.59 0.19
N TYR A 501 1.01 -14.02 -1.01
CA TYR A 501 0.04 -14.24 -2.08
C TYR A 501 0.09 -15.68 -2.62
N GLU A 502 1.29 -16.26 -2.76
CA GLU A 502 1.44 -17.66 -3.17
C GLU A 502 0.85 -18.65 -2.14
N ALA A 503 0.73 -18.23 -0.88
CA ALA A 503 0.19 -19.04 0.23
C ALA A 503 -1.14 -18.47 0.80
N ALA A 504 -1.93 -17.78 -0.03
CA ALA A 504 -3.15 -17.09 0.41
C ALA A 504 -4.21 -18.03 1.01
N ASP A 505 -4.17 -19.31 0.68
CA ASP A 505 -5.07 -20.37 1.16
C ASP A 505 -4.69 -20.95 2.53
N ALA A 506 -3.52 -20.65 3.08
CA ALA A 506 -3.06 -21.20 4.35
C ALA A 506 -3.66 -20.45 5.56
N ASP A 507 -4.04 -21.18 6.60
CA ASP A 507 -4.46 -20.65 7.90
C ASP A 507 -3.23 -20.30 8.76
N VAL A 508 -2.15 -21.07 8.61
CA VAL A 508 -0.84 -20.83 9.23
C VAL A 508 0.24 -20.87 8.15
N LEU A 509 1.03 -19.81 8.06
CA LEU A 509 2.15 -19.71 7.11
C LEU A 509 3.46 -19.58 7.88
N LEU A 510 4.43 -20.48 7.59
CA LEU A 510 5.78 -20.38 8.09
C LEU A 510 6.71 -19.88 6.98
N ILE A 511 7.45 -18.82 7.25
CA ILE A 511 8.37 -18.22 6.27
C ILE A 511 9.79 -18.37 6.78
N THR A 512 10.61 -19.15 6.04
CA THR A 512 12.05 -19.34 6.32
C THR A 512 12.90 -18.49 5.39
N GLY A 513 14.21 -18.47 5.63
CA GLY A 513 15.16 -17.82 4.73
C GLY A 513 15.28 -16.31 4.84
N MET A 514 14.60 -15.69 5.82
CA MET A 514 14.72 -14.26 6.11
C MET A 514 16.09 -13.89 6.67
N ARG A 515 16.54 -12.69 6.32
CA ARG A 515 17.80 -12.10 6.80
C ARG A 515 17.61 -10.69 7.36
N ASP A 516 16.37 -10.21 7.41
CA ASP A 516 16.03 -8.87 7.86
C ASP A 516 16.18 -8.76 9.38
N GLU A 517 16.67 -7.62 9.86
CA GLU A 517 16.66 -7.29 11.26
C GLU A 517 15.26 -6.87 11.71
N ALA A 518 14.82 -7.38 12.86
CA ALA A 518 13.54 -7.06 13.47
C ALA A 518 12.34 -7.18 12.49
N PRO A 519 12.16 -8.33 11.81
CA PRO A 519 11.22 -8.46 10.70
C PRO A 519 9.76 -8.22 11.12
N VAL A 520 9.38 -8.49 12.38
CA VAL A 520 8.03 -8.16 12.87
C VAL A 520 7.82 -6.64 12.89
N SER A 521 8.81 -5.87 13.29
CA SER A 521 8.72 -4.40 13.35
C SER A 521 8.62 -3.77 11.95
N THR A 522 9.30 -4.34 10.97
CA THR A 522 9.39 -3.82 9.61
C THR A 522 8.23 -4.27 8.72
N LEU A 523 7.68 -5.48 8.92
CA LEU A 523 6.73 -6.09 7.99
C LEU A 523 5.29 -6.16 8.51
N SER A 524 5.05 -5.99 9.83
CA SER A 524 3.71 -6.16 10.41
C SER A 524 2.65 -5.21 9.82
N HIS A 525 3.05 -4.01 9.41
CA HIS A 525 2.15 -3.03 8.79
C HIS A 525 1.65 -3.45 7.40
N LEU A 526 2.35 -4.37 6.72
CA LEU A 526 1.96 -4.93 5.42
C LEU A 526 0.86 -5.99 5.56
N VAL A 527 0.74 -6.60 6.74
CA VAL A 527 -0.23 -7.67 7.07
C VAL A 527 -1.04 -7.30 8.32
N PRO A 528 -1.67 -6.14 8.35
CA PRO A 528 -2.24 -5.60 9.57
C PRO A 528 -3.38 -6.43 10.16
N ASP A 529 -4.07 -7.26 9.36
CA ASP A 529 -5.12 -8.18 9.81
C ASP A 529 -4.58 -9.58 10.18
N SER A 530 -3.26 -9.78 10.14
CA SER A 530 -2.63 -11.06 10.43
C SER A 530 -1.69 -10.95 11.62
N ARG A 531 -1.67 -11.97 12.45
CA ARG A 531 -0.69 -12.06 13.53
C ARG A 531 0.66 -12.47 12.96
N LEU A 532 1.65 -11.59 13.09
CA LEU A 532 3.03 -11.84 12.68
C LEU A 532 3.89 -12.13 13.92
N LEU A 533 4.50 -13.30 13.95
CA LEU A 533 5.43 -13.72 15.02
C LEU A 533 6.80 -14.01 14.42
N GLU A 534 7.84 -13.79 15.19
CA GLU A 534 9.18 -14.23 14.87
C GLU A 534 9.62 -15.34 15.82
N VAL A 535 10.10 -16.45 15.27
CA VAL A 535 10.79 -17.50 16.02
C VAL A 535 12.24 -17.52 15.59
N CYS A 536 13.13 -17.05 16.44
CA CYS A 536 14.57 -17.14 16.23
C CYS A 536 15.06 -18.52 16.66
N VAL A 537 15.44 -19.35 15.68
CA VAL A 537 16.04 -20.67 15.94
C VAL A 537 17.54 -20.49 16.19
N LYS A 538 17.99 -20.98 17.35
CA LYS A 538 19.41 -21.01 17.74
C LYS A 538 19.91 -22.44 17.84
N ALA A 539 21.19 -22.63 17.70
CA ALA A 539 21.89 -23.87 18.02
C ALA A 539 23.31 -23.52 18.45
N ASN A 540 23.85 -24.31 19.37
CA ASN A 540 25.24 -24.15 19.82
C ASN A 540 26.21 -24.42 18.67
N GLU A 541 27.46 -23.94 18.85
CA GLU A 541 28.46 -23.99 17.79
C GLU A 541 28.83 -25.43 17.39
N GLU A 542 28.88 -26.36 18.33
CA GLU A 542 29.19 -27.76 18.12
C GLU A 542 28.12 -28.42 17.23
N THR A 543 26.84 -28.21 17.55
CA THR A 543 25.70 -28.69 16.76
C THR A 543 25.72 -28.09 15.35
N ARG A 544 26.03 -26.79 15.21
CA ARG A 544 26.11 -26.11 13.90
C ARG A 544 27.27 -26.70 13.05
N ARG A 545 28.43 -26.91 13.63
CA ARG A 545 29.59 -27.55 12.97
C ARG A 545 29.28 -28.98 12.54
N ALA A 546 28.65 -29.77 13.39
CA ALA A 546 28.22 -31.13 13.04
C ALA A 546 27.28 -31.14 11.85
N ARG A 547 26.33 -30.16 11.77
CA ARG A 547 25.37 -30.01 10.66
C ARG A 547 25.99 -29.42 9.38
N GLN A 548 27.14 -28.77 9.46
CA GLN A 548 27.87 -28.28 8.30
C GLN A 548 28.50 -29.41 7.51
N GLY A 549 28.71 -30.58 8.10
CA GLY A 549 29.30 -31.77 7.51
C GLY A 549 30.83 -31.73 7.56
N HIS A 550 31.44 -32.67 8.28
CA HIS A 550 32.84 -32.99 8.13
C HIS A 550 33.07 -33.56 6.71
N GLN A 551 33.42 -32.73 5.73
CA GLN A 551 34.32 -33.26 4.67
C GLN A 551 35.72 -33.16 5.22
N GLY A 552 36.27 -34.34 5.54
CA GLY A 552 37.64 -34.48 6.01
C GLY A 552 38.62 -33.82 5.06
N TYR A 553 39.24 -32.77 5.54
CA TYR A 553 40.60 -32.48 5.10
C TYR A 553 41.49 -33.55 5.68
N ARG A 554 41.86 -34.54 4.87
CA ARG A 554 43.04 -35.39 5.13
C ARG A 554 44.24 -34.48 4.98
N ASP A 555 44.93 -34.40 6.08
CA ASP A 555 46.25 -33.83 6.27
C ASP A 555 47.22 -34.26 5.17
N GLY A 556 47.94 -33.32 4.61
CA GLY A 556 49.04 -33.59 3.69
C GLY A 556 49.73 -32.29 3.29
N GLY A 557 50.70 -31.84 4.09
CA GLY A 557 51.80 -31.03 3.58
C GLY A 557 51.88 -29.59 4.07
N ASP A 558 52.96 -29.36 4.80
CA ASP A 558 53.57 -28.09 5.17
C ASP A 558 53.44 -26.95 4.17
N GLY A 559 53.15 -25.75 4.68
CA GLY A 559 53.31 -24.54 3.90
C GLY A 559 52.74 -23.31 4.59
N LYS A 560 53.55 -22.65 5.39
CA LYS A 560 53.32 -21.27 5.88
C LYS A 560 52.96 -20.36 4.71
N ASN A 561 51.87 -19.62 4.80
CA ASN A 561 51.93 -18.18 4.50
C ASN A 561 50.68 -17.46 4.98
N ASP A 562 50.98 -16.38 5.65
CA ASP A 562 50.08 -15.32 6.07
C ASP A 562 49.29 -14.72 4.89
N SER A 563 47.97 -14.67 5.01
CA SER A 563 47.23 -13.57 4.44
C SER A 563 46.02 -13.29 5.35
N LYS A 564 46.20 -12.27 6.18
CA LYS A 564 45.15 -11.53 6.83
C LYS A 564 44.33 -10.85 5.74
N ASP A 565 43.19 -11.40 5.40
CA ASP A 565 42.11 -10.63 4.79
C ASP A 565 41.01 -10.46 5.81
N SER A 566 41.01 -9.24 6.30
CA SER A 566 40.05 -8.69 7.24
C SER A 566 38.68 -8.56 6.60
N ASP A 567 37.81 -9.56 6.76
CA ASP A 567 36.37 -9.40 6.57
C ASP A 567 35.78 -8.79 7.84
N ASN A 568 35.96 -7.46 7.97
CA ASN A 568 35.59 -6.65 9.12
C ASN A 568 34.21 -6.02 8.94
N SER A 569 33.23 -6.73 8.39
CA SER A 569 31.86 -6.22 8.20
C SER A 569 30.76 -7.15 8.69
N ARG A 570 31.07 -8.16 9.53
CA ARG A 570 30.04 -8.90 10.25
C ARG A 570 29.92 -8.33 11.66
N PRO A 571 28.75 -7.75 12.03
CA PRO A 571 28.52 -7.45 13.44
C PRO A 571 28.59 -8.76 14.24
N ASN A 572 29.24 -8.69 15.39
CA ASN A 572 29.38 -9.79 16.32
C ASN A 572 28.01 -10.46 16.57
N PRO A 573 27.83 -11.77 16.30
CA PRO A 573 26.51 -12.43 16.38
C PRO A 573 25.90 -12.51 17.78
N ALA A 574 26.53 -11.91 18.78
CA ALA A 574 26.14 -12.09 20.17
C ALA A 574 25.08 -11.10 20.69
N VAL A 575 24.77 -9.98 20.01
CA VAL A 575 23.78 -9.01 20.52
C VAL A 575 22.86 -8.55 19.38
N LEU A 576 21.66 -9.12 19.34
CA LEU A 576 20.57 -8.57 18.51
C LEU A 576 20.17 -7.22 19.09
N ASN A 577 20.09 -6.18 18.26
CA ASN A 577 19.57 -4.86 18.66
C ASN A 577 18.04 -4.83 18.84
N TYR A 578 17.42 -5.99 18.85
CA TYR A 578 15.97 -6.17 19.02
C TYR A 578 15.68 -7.51 19.72
N CYS A 579 14.45 -7.68 20.24
CA CYS A 579 13.96 -8.90 20.86
C CYS A 579 13.06 -9.67 19.85
N PRO A 580 13.42 -10.91 19.41
CA PRO A 580 12.53 -11.80 18.70
C PRO A 580 11.28 -12.13 19.56
N THR A 581 10.15 -12.44 18.92
CA THR A 581 8.95 -12.82 19.68
C THR A 581 9.19 -14.08 20.51
N LEU A 582 9.85 -15.08 19.92
CA LEU A 582 10.19 -16.36 20.53
C LEU A 582 11.60 -16.80 20.16
N ILE A 583 12.25 -17.52 21.05
CA ILE A 583 13.56 -18.17 20.79
C ILE A 583 13.36 -19.67 20.96
N PHE A 584 13.84 -20.46 20.00
CA PHE A 584 13.89 -21.92 20.07
C PHE A 584 15.34 -22.41 19.97
N GLU A 585 15.80 -23.07 21.07
CA GLU A 585 17.13 -23.69 21.10
C GLU A 585 17.04 -25.10 20.48
N ASN A 586 17.66 -25.30 19.31
CA ASN A 586 17.59 -26.52 18.51
C ASN A 586 18.90 -27.31 18.65
N ASP A 587 19.29 -27.66 19.88
CA ASP A 587 20.54 -28.39 20.17
C ASP A 587 20.34 -29.90 20.25
N THR A 588 19.10 -30.35 20.45
CA THR A 588 18.77 -31.77 20.60
C THR A 588 18.54 -32.44 19.26
N SER A 589 18.93 -33.72 19.15
CA SER A 589 18.61 -34.56 18.00
C SER A 589 17.14 -35.00 18.02
N GLY A 590 16.51 -35.14 16.85
CA GLY A 590 15.13 -35.57 16.70
C GLY A 590 14.10 -34.45 16.76
N SER A 591 12.84 -34.82 16.51
CA SER A 591 11.74 -33.86 16.31
C SER A 591 10.98 -33.49 17.59
N GLN A 592 11.24 -34.16 18.72
CA GLN A 592 10.38 -34.04 19.91
C GLN A 592 10.43 -32.64 20.55
N ALA A 593 11.63 -32.06 20.67
CA ALA A 593 11.78 -30.71 21.22
C ALA A 593 11.04 -29.66 20.39
N ALA A 594 11.14 -29.71 19.04
CA ALA A 594 10.44 -28.81 18.15
C ALA A 594 8.91 -29.01 18.20
N LYS A 595 8.43 -30.26 18.33
CA LYS A 595 6.98 -30.54 18.53
C LYS A 595 6.48 -29.97 19.84
N THR A 596 7.21 -30.21 20.93
CA THR A 596 6.86 -29.69 22.26
C THR A 596 6.84 -28.17 22.26
N PHE A 597 7.82 -27.51 21.62
CA PHE A 597 7.83 -26.07 21.46
C PHE A 597 6.60 -25.56 20.72
N ALA A 598 6.23 -26.17 19.59
CA ALA A 598 5.03 -25.74 18.85
C ALA A 598 3.76 -25.89 19.67
N GLN A 599 3.64 -27.00 20.45
CA GLN A 599 2.47 -27.24 21.28
C GLN A 599 2.32 -26.24 22.42
N HIS A 600 3.43 -25.84 23.06
CA HIS A 600 3.39 -24.96 24.21
C HIS A 600 3.42 -23.47 23.87
N TYR A 601 4.14 -23.08 22.79
CA TYR A 601 4.41 -21.68 22.49
C TYR A 601 3.74 -21.17 21.21
N LEU A 602 3.46 -22.04 20.21
CA LEU A 602 2.86 -21.58 18.94
C LEU A 602 1.34 -21.81 18.89
N LEU A 603 0.86 -23.00 19.31
CA LEU A 603 -0.58 -23.29 19.32
C LEU A 603 -1.43 -22.34 20.18
N PRO A 604 -0.95 -21.80 21.31
CA PRO A 604 -1.74 -20.85 22.10
C PRO A 604 -2.21 -19.64 21.31
N PHE A 605 -1.47 -19.18 20.30
CA PHE A 605 -1.88 -18.07 19.44
C PHE A 605 -3.10 -18.36 18.54
N LEU A 606 -3.52 -19.62 18.46
CA LEU A 606 -4.72 -20.06 17.72
C LEU A 606 -5.85 -20.54 18.65
N HIS A 607 -5.73 -20.29 19.96
CA HIS A 607 -6.68 -20.75 20.95
C HIS A 607 -8.06 -20.11 20.75
N LYS A 608 -9.12 -20.92 20.95
CA LYS A 608 -10.52 -20.48 20.81
C LYS A 608 -10.89 -19.27 21.69
N ASP A 609 -10.21 -19.12 22.83
CA ASP A 609 -10.48 -18.03 23.77
C ASP A 609 -10.00 -16.66 23.23
N LEU A 610 -8.98 -16.61 22.37
CA LEU A 610 -8.63 -15.38 21.63
C LEU A 610 -9.76 -14.98 20.67
N ARG A 611 -10.36 -15.94 19.97
CA ARG A 611 -11.52 -15.67 19.09
C ARG A 611 -12.74 -15.22 19.93
N LYS A 612 -12.94 -15.79 21.10
CA LYS A 612 -13.99 -15.36 22.04
C LYS A 612 -13.74 -13.92 22.50
N LEU A 613 -12.51 -13.59 22.87
CA LEU A 613 -12.12 -12.23 23.25
C LEU A 613 -12.32 -11.25 22.08
N ALA A 614 -11.91 -11.61 20.86
CA ALA A 614 -12.07 -10.78 19.66
C ALA A 614 -13.54 -10.42 19.38
N ARG A 615 -14.48 -11.34 19.62
CA ARG A 615 -15.93 -11.10 19.45
C ARG A 615 -16.50 -10.11 20.48
N MET A 616 -15.81 -9.89 21.60
CA MET A 616 -16.21 -8.92 22.62
C MET A 616 -15.79 -7.48 22.27
N VAL A 617 -14.91 -7.30 21.29
CA VAL A 617 -14.53 -5.99 20.78
C VAL A 617 -15.65 -5.47 19.88
N ARG A 618 -16.27 -4.35 20.25
CA ARG A 618 -17.31 -3.72 19.45
C ARG A 618 -16.70 -2.87 18.35
N VAL A 619 -17.24 -3.03 17.14
CA VAL A 619 -16.90 -2.18 16.00
C VAL A 619 -17.86 -1.00 15.97
N VAL A 620 -17.31 0.22 15.93
CA VAL A 620 -18.08 1.47 15.81
C VAL A 620 -17.65 2.14 14.51
N PRO A 621 -18.51 2.12 13.48
CA PRO A 621 -18.19 2.80 12.22
C PRO A 621 -18.23 4.32 12.41
N ASP A 622 -17.44 5.02 11.58
CA ASP A 622 -17.40 6.47 11.48
C ASP A 622 -17.12 7.22 12.80
N PHE A 623 -16.33 6.62 13.69
CA PHE A 623 -15.93 7.24 14.96
C PHE A 623 -14.38 7.25 15.08
N PRO A 624 -13.75 8.34 15.59
CA PRO A 624 -14.31 9.65 15.93
C PRO A 624 -14.58 10.56 14.72
N ARG A 625 -14.30 10.10 13.52
CA ARG A 625 -14.51 10.82 12.25
C ARG A 625 -15.07 9.86 11.18
N PRO A 626 -15.81 10.35 10.20
CA PRO A 626 -16.24 9.55 9.06
C PRO A 626 -15.08 8.77 8.41
N GLY A 627 -15.33 7.53 8.00
CA GLY A 627 -14.36 6.63 7.38
C GLY A 627 -13.46 5.86 8.35
N ILE A 628 -13.50 6.14 9.66
CA ILE A 628 -12.75 5.38 10.68
C ILE A 628 -13.63 4.27 11.26
N GLU A 629 -13.14 3.04 11.20
CA GLU A 629 -13.74 1.91 11.91
C GLU A 629 -13.05 1.76 13.27
N PHE A 630 -13.67 2.32 14.29
CA PHE A 630 -13.13 2.29 15.65
C PHE A 630 -13.38 0.93 16.31
N ARG A 631 -12.33 0.30 16.80
CA ARG A 631 -12.38 -0.92 17.61
C ARG A 631 -12.48 -0.57 19.09
N HIS A 632 -13.67 -0.64 19.64
CA HIS A 632 -13.92 -0.34 21.06
C HIS A 632 -13.45 -1.50 21.94
N VAL A 633 -12.14 -1.56 22.21
CA VAL A 633 -11.47 -2.62 22.97
C VAL A 633 -11.98 -2.65 24.42
N LEU A 634 -12.26 -1.49 25.02
CA LEU A 634 -12.81 -1.40 26.36
C LEU A 634 -14.19 -2.09 26.52
N ASN A 635 -14.90 -2.36 25.42
CA ASN A 635 -16.14 -3.13 25.45
C ASN A 635 -15.94 -4.56 26.03
N ILE A 636 -14.74 -5.10 25.99
CA ILE A 636 -14.40 -6.38 26.65
C ILE A 636 -14.73 -6.33 28.14
N SER A 637 -14.35 -5.26 28.83
CA SER A 637 -14.60 -5.10 30.27
C SER A 637 -16.09 -4.90 30.61
N GLN A 638 -16.88 -4.48 29.62
CA GLN A 638 -18.33 -4.27 29.73
C GLN A 638 -19.14 -5.57 29.55
N GLN A 639 -18.48 -6.66 29.10
CA GLN A 639 -19.11 -7.96 28.89
C GLN A 639 -18.95 -8.87 30.12
N PRO A 640 -19.96 -9.65 30.49
CA PRO A 640 -19.84 -10.62 31.60
C PRO A 640 -18.68 -11.58 31.37
N GLY A 641 -17.76 -11.66 32.34
CA GLY A 641 -16.56 -12.49 32.26
C GLY A 641 -15.47 -12.02 31.30
N GLY A 642 -15.67 -10.91 30.60
CA GLY A 642 -14.70 -10.41 29.60
C GLY A 642 -13.38 -10.01 30.23
N LEU A 643 -13.41 -9.26 31.35
CA LEU A 643 -12.21 -8.86 32.05
C LEU A 643 -11.42 -10.06 32.60
N ALA A 644 -12.11 -11.05 33.20
CA ALA A 644 -11.46 -12.26 33.69
C ALA A 644 -10.83 -13.09 32.56
N LEU A 645 -11.51 -13.22 31.43
CA LEU A 645 -10.99 -13.89 30.25
C LEU A 645 -9.73 -13.15 29.71
N CYS A 646 -9.80 -11.83 29.60
CA CYS A 646 -8.67 -11.00 29.14
C CYS A 646 -7.45 -11.16 30.07
N ALA A 647 -7.65 -11.02 31.38
CA ALA A 647 -6.56 -11.19 32.36
C ALA A 647 -5.94 -12.59 32.33
N SER A 648 -6.78 -13.64 32.18
CA SER A 648 -6.30 -15.03 32.02
C SER A 648 -5.45 -15.20 30.76
N LEU A 649 -5.88 -14.61 29.63
CA LEU A 649 -5.14 -14.65 28.38
C LEU A 649 -3.84 -13.85 28.46
N LEU A 650 -3.84 -12.65 29.05
CA LEU A 650 -2.63 -11.88 29.32
C LEU A 650 -1.61 -12.69 30.13
N ARG A 651 -2.08 -13.35 31.22
CA ARG A 651 -1.22 -14.23 32.03
C ARG A 651 -0.62 -15.37 31.22
N THR A 652 -1.45 -16.05 30.40
CA THR A 652 -1.03 -17.26 29.65
C THR A 652 -0.11 -16.93 28.48
N HIS A 653 -0.30 -15.76 27.85
CA HIS A 653 0.49 -15.34 26.66
C HIS A 653 1.76 -14.56 27.04
N PHE A 654 1.97 -14.25 28.29
CA PHE A 654 3.24 -13.70 28.72
C PHE A 654 4.35 -14.75 28.57
N LEU A 655 5.36 -14.44 27.78
CA LEU A 655 6.47 -15.34 27.46
C LEU A 655 7.59 -15.32 28.51
N GLY A 656 7.55 -14.42 29.47
CA GLY A 656 8.43 -14.38 30.61
C GLY A 656 7.98 -15.26 31.77
N ASP A 657 8.71 -15.19 32.85
CA ASP A 657 8.40 -15.89 34.12
C ASP A 657 7.78 -14.90 35.12
N TRP A 658 6.51 -15.09 35.46
CA TRP A 658 5.81 -14.22 36.42
C TRP A 658 6.47 -14.20 37.80
N ALA A 659 7.20 -15.25 38.17
CA ALA A 659 7.92 -15.29 39.45
C ALA A 659 9.14 -14.31 39.49
N LYS A 660 9.56 -13.81 38.33
CA LYS A 660 10.64 -12.83 38.20
C LYS A 660 10.16 -11.41 37.93
N VAL A 661 8.86 -11.19 37.87
CA VAL A 661 8.28 -9.86 37.62
C VAL A 661 8.09 -9.14 38.95
N ASP A 662 8.71 -7.99 39.09
CA ASP A 662 8.64 -7.17 40.31
C ASP A 662 7.40 -6.27 40.33
N ALA A 663 6.92 -5.81 39.16
CA ALA A 663 5.76 -4.93 39.07
C ALA A 663 5.01 -5.04 37.72
N VAL A 664 3.70 -4.83 37.77
CA VAL A 664 2.85 -4.56 36.62
C VAL A 664 2.62 -3.05 36.54
N ALA A 665 2.97 -2.42 35.43
CA ALA A 665 2.77 -0.98 35.22
C ALA A 665 1.68 -0.71 34.18
N CYS A 666 0.92 0.37 34.33
CA CYS A 666 -0.07 0.79 33.33
C CYS A 666 -0.24 2.32 33.28
N CYS A 667 -0.60 2.80 32.08
CA CYS A 667 -0.87 4.23 31.86
C CYS A 667 -2.38 4.53 31.83
N GLU A 668 -2.76 5.69 32.37
CA GLU A 668 -4.15 6.13 32.25
C GLU A 668 -4.52 6.45 30.78
N ALA A 669 -5.78 6.15 30.31
CA ALA A 669 -6.85 5.58 31.10
C ALA A 669 -7.08 4.08 30.78
N GLY A 670 -6.81 3.63 29.53
CA GLY A 670 -7.17 2.26 29.08
C GLY A 670 -6.44 1.16 29.84
N GLY A 671 -5.16 1.33 30.13
CA GLY A 671 -4.36 0.38 30.91
C GLY A 671 -4.92 0.11 32.31
N PHE A 672 -5.60 1.09 32.91
CA PHE A 672 -6.20 0.96 34.25
C PHE A 672 -7.36 -0.03 34.30
N VAL A 673 -7.90 -0.45 33.17
CA VAL A 673 -8.99 -1.43 33.11
C VAL A 673 -8.44 -2.86 33.22
N TYR A 674 -7.33 -3.15 32.55
CA TYR A 674 -6.83 -4.52 32.39
C TYR A 674 -5.68 -4.87 33.34
N ALA A 675 -4.80 -3.92 33.60
CA ALA A 675 -3.61 -4.17 34.42
C ALA A 675 -3.93 -4.55 35.87
N PRO A 676 -4.90 -3.93 36.57
CA PRO A 676 -5.26 -4.33 37.93
C PRO A 676 -5.74 -5.76 38.03
N ALA A 677 -6.56 -6.21 37.04
CA ALA A 677 -7.05 -7.57 37.00
C ALA A 677 -5.92 -8.58 36.80
N LEU A 678 -4.95 -8.26 35.96
CA LEU A 678 -3.78 -9.10 35.75
C LEU A 678 -2.87 -9.10 36.99
N ALA A 679 -2.56 -7.94 37.56
CA ALA A 679 -1.72 -7.81 38.75
C ALA A 679 -2.28 -8.62 39.92
N ALA A 680 -3.58 -8.54 40.17
CA ALA A 680 -4.27 -9.34 41.19
C ALA A 680 -4.20 -10.85 40.89
N LEU A 681 -4.30 -11.25 39.59
CA LEU A 681 -4.27 -12.66 39.19
C LEU A 681 -2.88 -13.29 39.34
N VAL A 682 -1.81 -12.48 39.13
CA VAL A 682 -0.42 -12.97 39.21
C VAL A 682 0.23 -12.67 40.54
N GLY A 683 -0.38 -11.89 41.43
CA GLY A 683 0.10 -11.56 42.76
C GLY A 683 1.27 -10.59 42.77
N VAL A 684 1.34 -9.66 41.78
CA VAL A 684 2.44 -8.72 41.58
C VAL A 684 1.96 -7.28 41.87
N PRO A 685 2.77 -6.38 42.48
CA PRO A 685 2.42 -4.98 42.71
C PRO A 685 2.02 -4.23 41.42
N LEU A 686 1.07 -3.30 41.57
CA LEU A 686 0.60 -2.45 40.46
C LEU A 686 1.20 -1.04 40.57
N VAL A 687 1.84 -0.58 39.47
CA VAL A 687 2.38 0.75 39.32
C VAL A 687 1.49 1.57 38.38
N LEU A 688 0.92 2.65 38.90
CA LEU A 688 0.08 3.55 38.14
C LEU A 688 0.92 4.68 37.52
N ILE A 689 0.79 4.88 36.22
CA ILE A 689 1.39 6.00 35.49
C ILE A 689 0.25 6.97 35.12
N ARG A 690 0.35 8.20 35.62
CA ARG A 690 -0.70 9.21 35.49
C ARG A 690 -0.19 10.53 34.92
N GLU A 691 -1.09 11.41 34.55
CA GLU A 691 -0.76 12.78 34.22
C GLU A 691 -0.17 13.49 35.44
N ALA A 692 0.88 14.28 35.24
CA ALA A 692 1.65 14.91 36.34
C ALA A 692 0.76 15.77 37.23
N GLY A 693 1.03 15.69 38.56
CA GLY A 693 0.25 16.37 39.61
C GLY A 693 -0.92 15.54 40.16
N LYS A 694 -1.07 14.28 39.73
CA LYS A 694 -2.14 13.37 40.18
C LYS A 694 -1.66 12.33 41.20
N LEU A 695 -0.35 12.23 41.43
CA LEU A 695 0.25 11.33 42.40
C LEU A 695 0.93 12.11 43.53
N PRO A 696 0.97 11.59 44.78
CA PRO A 696 1.72 12.18 45.82
C PRO A 696 3.24 12.04 45.62
N PRO A 697 4.05 13.03 45.99
CA PRO A 697 5.52 12.91 45.92
C PRO A 697 6.03 11.83 46.90
N PRO A 698 7.20 11.19 46.64
CA PRO A 698 8.12 11.50 45.56
C PRO A 698 7.74 10.82 44.22
N THR A 699 7.65 11.61 43.13
CA THR A 699 7.37 11.10 41.80
C THR A 699 8.57 11.29 40.88
N VAL A 700 8.62 10.47 39.79
CA VAL A 700 9.45 10.67 38.60
C VAL A 700 8.54 11.01 37.42
N SER A 701 8.91 12.02 36.64
CA SER A 701 8.04 12.49 35.53
C SER A 701 8.79 12.84 34.26
N ILE A 702 8.13 12.61 33.09
CA ILE A 702 8.65 12.98 31.79
C ILE A 702 7.57 13.63 30.91
N ILE A 703 8.00 14.25 29.80
CA ILE A 703 7.11 14.84 28.81
C ILE A 703 6.52 13.74 27.91
N LYS A 704 5.20 13.72 27.76
CA LYS A 704 4.47 12.88 26.82
C LYS A 704 4.02 13.71 25.61
N ARG A 705 4.55 13.42 24.43
CA ARG A 705 4.11 14.07 23.19
C ARG A 705 2.69 13.62 22.81
N PRO A 706 1.82 14.51 22.30
CA PRO A 706 0.46 14.15 21.91
C PRO A 706 0.45 13.09 20.80
N SER A 707 -0.56 12.20 20.86
CA SER A 707 -0.85 11.23 19.79
C SER A 707 -1.92 11.81 18.87
N HIS A 708 -1.74 11.75 17.55
CA HIS A 708 -2.73 12.24 16.57
C HIS A 708 -4.06 11.48 16.61
N ILE A 709 -4.11 10.31 17.23
CA ILE A 709 -5.32 9.46 17.30
C ILE A 709 -6.20 9.85 18.49
N SER A 710 -5.62 10.37 19.57
CA SER A 710 -6.33 10.68 20.82
C SER A 710 -6.65 12.17 21.02
N SER A 711 -6.24 13.05 20.11
CA SER A 711 -6.55 14.48 20.22
C SER A 711 -7.92 14.78 19.62
N GLY A 712 -8.96 14.78 20.45
CA GLY A 712 -10.11 15.63 20.22
C GLY A 712 -9.65 17.09 20.04
N THR A 713 -10.37 17.85 19.26
CA THR A 713 -10.15 19.22 18.82
C THR A 713 -9.93 20.24 19.96
N SER A 714 -8.86 20.13 20.74
CA SER A 714 -8.46 21.17 21.65
C SER A 714 -7.08 21.69 21.26
N SER A 715 -7.08 22.95 20.83
CA SER A 715 -5.92 23.76 20.44
C SER A 715 -4.95 24.11 21.59
N ASP A 716 -5.03 23.41 22.71
CA ASP A 716 -4.13 23.65 23.86
C ASP A 716 -2.82 22.89 23.66
N SER A 717 -1.79 23.64 23.23
CA SER A 717 -0.40 23.24 23.06
C SER A 717 0.37 23.04 24.38
N LYS A 718 -0.30 22.77 25.51
CA LYS A 718 0.39 22.49 26.77
C LYS A 718 1.10 21.15 26.71
N GLU A 719 2.40 21.17 27.00
CA GLU A 719 3.19 19.96 27.16
C GLU A 719 2.60 19.08 28.26
N ARG A 720 2.04 17.93 27.86
CA ARG A 720 1.53 16.95 28.82
C ARG A 720 2.69 16.16 29.41
N ARG A 721 2.73 16.02 30.73
CA ARG A 721 3.72 15.19 31.44
C ARG A 721 3.02 14.00 32.07
N ILE A 722 3.70 12.86 32.12
CA ILE A 722 3.26 11.67 32.87
C ILE A 722 4.25 11.43 34.02
N GLU A 723 3.75 10.87 35.11
CA GLU A 723 4.51 10.57 36.33
C GLU A 723 4.13 9.23 36.91
N MET A 724 5.06 8.68 37.72
CA MET A 724 4.81 7.51 38.59
C MET A 724 5.48 7.70 39.96
N ASP A 725 5.04 6.94 40.94
CA ASP A 725 5.67 6.89 42.25
C ASP A 725 7.08 6.28 42.13
N ARG A 726 8.07 7.01 42.62
CA ARG A 726 9.49 6.65 42.56
C ARG A 726 9.83 5.44 43.46
N GLY A 727 9.06 5.21 44.50
CA GLY A 727 9.32 4.16 45.49
C GLY A 727 8.86 2.76 45.09
N LEU A 728 8.01 2.65 44.05
CA LEU A 728 7.39 1.37 43.65
C LEU A 728 8.27 0.54 42.73
N VAL A 729 9.28 1.14 42.08
CA VAL A 729 10.16 0.48 41.12
C VAL A 729 11.60 0.71 41.49
N HIS A 730 12.34 -0.34 41.80
CA HIS A 730 13.77 -0.25 42.08
C HIS A 730 14.62 -0.34 40.83
N LYS A 731 15.88 0.08 40.92
CA LYS A 731 16.85 -0.04 39.84
C LYS A 731 17.04 -1.52 39.45
N GLY A 732 16.92 -1.84 38.14
CA GLY A 732 17.04 -3.20 37.64
C GLY A 732 15.82 -4.08 37.86
N ALA A 733 14.66 -3.50 38.22
CA ALA A 733 13.41 -4.23 38.36
C ALA A 733 12.92 -4.80 37.01
N SER A 734 12.28 -5.95 37.05
CA SER A 734 11.57 -6.54 35.91
C SER A 734 10.13 -6.06 35.92
N VAL A 735 9.73 -5.33 34.88
CA VAL A 735 8.42 -4.67 34.80
C VAL A 735 7.61 -5.13 33.59
N VAL A 736 6.34 -5.48 33.82
CA VAL A 736 5.40 -5.76 32.71
C VAL A 736 4.44 -4.58 32.55
N VAL A 737 4.53 -3.90 31.40
CA VAL A 737 3.63 -2.80 31.05
C VAL A 737 2.39 -3.39 30.37
N VAL A 738 1.20 -3.04 30.86
CA VAL A 738 -0.08 -3.48 30.29
C VAL A 738 -0.86 -2.29 29.78
N ASP A 739 -1.31 -2.38 28.51
CA ASP A 739 -2.14 -1.34 27.90
C ASP A 739 -3.30 -1.97 27.12
N ASP A 740 -4.39 -1.23 26.90
CA ASP A 740 -5.53 -1.69 26.13
C ASP A 740 -5.22 -1.70 24.60
N VAL A 741 -4.51 -0.68 24.11
CA VAL A 741 -4.25 -0.49 22.69
C VAL A 741 -2.77 -0.10 22.43
N PHE A 742 -2.15 -0.85 21.56
CA PHE A 742 -0.84 -0.51 21.00
C PHE A 742 -0.98 -0.15 19.50
N ALA A 743 -0.83 1.13 19.17
CA ALA A 743 -0.94 1.65 17.81
C ALA A 743 0.33 2.40 17.40
N THR A 744 0.38 3.73 17.57
CA THR A 744 1.54 4.55 17.17
C THR A 744 2.78 4.37 18.07
N GLY A 745 2.66 3.73 19.22
CA GLY A 745 3.73 3.52 20.18
C GLY A 745 4.15 4.75 20.98
N ARG A 746 3.54 5.93 20.79
CA ARG A 746 3.96 7.18 21.44
C ARG A 746 3.74 7.17 22.95
N THR A 747 2.61 6.63 23.42
CA THR A 747 2.37 6.47 24.86
C THR A 747 3.37 5.50 25.47
N LEU A 748 3.55 4.35 24.83
CA LEU A 748 4.49 3.34 25.29
C LEU A 748 5.94 3.86 25.30
N LEU A 749 6.35 4.64 24.29
CA LEU A 749 7.66 5.30 24.25
C LEU A 749 7.87 6.21 25.48
N ALA A 750 6.84 6.97 25.87
CA ALA A 750 6.89 7.79 27.07
C ALA A 750 6.99 6.93 28.34
N VAL A 751 6.19 5.87 28.42
CA VAL A 751 6.24 4.92 29.57
C VAL A 751 7.63 4.29 29.69
N LEU A 752 8.21 3.81 28.60
CA LEU A 752 9.54 3.18 28.60
C LEU A 752 10.65 4.15 29.01
N ARG A 753 10.57 5.41 28.59
CA ARG A 753 11.50 6.46 29.04
C ARG A 753 11.33 6.76 30.52
N LEU A 754 10.10 6.81 31.01
CA LEU A 754 9.82 7.05 32.43
C LEU A 754 10.37 5.92 33.30
N LEU A 755 10.20 4.66 32.87
CA LEU A 755 10.82 3.50 33.56
C LEU A 755 12.34 3.56 33.50
N GLY A 756 12.92 3.99 32.37
CA GLY A 756 14.37 4.22 32.25
C GLY A 756 14.91 5.27 33.23
N GLU A 757 14.18 6.38 33.45
CA GLU A 757 14.53 7.39 34.47
C GLU A 757 14.45 6.84 35.90
N ALA A 758 13.66 5.80 36.15
CA ALA A 758 13.62 5.07 37.41
C ALA A 758 14.71 3.99 37.50
N GLY A 759 15.51 3.78 36.44
CA GLY A 759 16.64 2.84 36.43
C GLY A 759 16.27 1.42 35.99
N VAL A 760 15.18 1.24 35.26
CA VAL A 760 14.77 -0.02 34.63
C VAL A 760 15.36 -0.10 33.21
N ASP A 761 16.12 -1.12 32.93
CA ASP A 761 16.65 -1.36 31.57
C ASP A 761 15.57 -1.86 30.61
N ALA A 762 15.64 -1.42 29.36
CA ALA A 762 14.67 -1.81 28.33
C ALA A 762 14.53 -3.33 28.14
N LYS A 763 15.60 -4.10 28.35
CA LYS A 763 15.61 -5.57 28.28
C LYS A 763 14.81 -6.25 29.40
N ASP A 764 14.60 -5.55 30.53
CA ASP A 764 13.89 -6.03 31.71
C ASP A 764 12.41 -5.56 31.70
N VAL A 765 11.97 -4.95 30.59
CA VAL A 765 10.58 -4.54 30.37
C VAL A 765 9.91 -5.45 29.36
N GLY A 766 8.81 -6.09 29.80
CA GLY A 766 7.84 -6.76 28.92
C GLY A 766 6.63 -5.86 28.68
N VAL A 767 6.00 -5.97 27.51
CA VAL A 767 4.80 -5.21 27.18
C VAL A 767 3.69 -6.17 26.72
N MET A 768 2.50 -6.03 27.32
CA MET A 768 1.32 -6.77 27.01
C MET A 768 0.20 -5.82 26.57
N ALA A 769 -0.18 -5.86 25.29
CA ALA A 769 -1.32 -5.09 24.77
C ALA A 769 -2.52 -5.99 24.54
N VAL A 770 -3.73 -5.52 24.88
CA VAL A 770 -4.96 -6.26 24.56
C VAL A 770 -5.19 -6.25 23.05
N ALA A 771 -5.00 -5.12 22.39
CA ALA A 771 -5.13 -4.99 20.94
C ALA A 771 -3.95 -4.21 20.33
N GLU A 772 -3.50 -4.65 19.16
CA GLU A 772 -2.45 -3.99 18.37
C GLU A 772 -2.98 -3.60 16.99
N PHE A 773 -2.55 -2.42 16.53
CA PHE A 773 -2.85 -1.88 15.20
C PHE A 773 -1.53 -1.65 14.43
N PRO A 774 -1.01 -2.66 13.73
CA PRO A 774 0.30 -2.61 13.06
C PRO A 774 0.41 -1.53 11.98
N VAL A 775 -0.69 -1.12 11.38
CA VAL A 775 -0.76 -0.06 10.36
C VAL A 775 -0.11 1.25 10.83
N HIS A 776 -0.10 1.51 12.13
CA HIS A 776 0.49 2.70 12.73
C HIS A 776 1.99 2.58 13.02
N ARG A 777 2.62 1.44 12.72
CA ARG A 777 4.07 1.20 12.81
C ARG A 777 4.69 1.49 14.19
N GLY A 778 3.95 1.22 15.26
CA GLY A 778 4.40 1.51 16.64
C GLY A 778 5.68 0.75 17.03
N ARG A 779 5.84 -0.52 16.61
CA ARG A 779 7.05 -1.33 16.87
C ARG A 779 8.27 -0.71 16.20
N GLU A 780 8.13 -0.21 14.99
CA GLU A 780 9.21 0.45 14.27
C GLU A 780 9.62 1.76 14.93
N LEU A 781 8.66 2.59 15.39
CA LEU A 781 8.95 3.79 16.17
C LEU A 781 9.79 3.46 17.41
N LEU A 782 9.41 2.45 18.18
CA LEU A 782 10.13 2.05 19.39
C LEU A 782 11.55 1.59 19.06
N ARG A 783 11.73 0.76 18.03
CA ARG A 783 13.05 0.32 17.56
C ARG A 783 13.94 1.50 17.17
N GLN A 784 13.43 2.43 16.37
CA GLN A 784 14.16 3.64 15.94
C GLN A 784 14.53 4.56 17.11
N ARG A 785 13.85 4.44 18.25
CA ARG A 785 14.09 5.21 19.46
C ARG A 785 14.94 4.48 20.52
N GLY A 786 15.54 3.34 20.15
CA GLY A 786 16.44 2.58 21.02
C GLY A 786 15.76 1.55 21.93
N PHE A 787 14.46 1.30 21.76
CA PHE A 787 13.69 0.34 22.54
C PHE A 787 13.39 -0.98 21.77
N GLY A 788 14.24 -1.35 20.82
CA GLY A 788 14.09 -2.59 20.06
C GLY A 788 14.21 -3.86 20.92
N ALA A 789 14.92 -3.79 22.05
CA ALA A 789 15.09 -4.92 22.97
C ALA A 789 13.84 -5.23 23.83
N VAL A 790 12.82 -4.38 23.81
CA VAL A 790 11.57 -4.58 24.57
C VAL A 790 10.74 -5.67 23.90
N ASN A 791 10.34 -6.69 24.67
CA ASN A 791 9.41 -7.73 24.20
C ASN A 791 7.98 -7.20 24.21
N ILE A 792 7.33 -7.14 23.03
CA ILE A 792 5.96 -6.64 22.89
C ILE A 792 5.07 -7.79 22.41
N GLN A 793 4.04 -8.08 23.20
CA GLN A 793 3.06 -9.11 22.94
C GLN A 793 1.66 -8.51 22.90
N SER A 794 0.81 -9.01 21.98
CA SER A 794 -0.55 -8.53 21.79
C SER A 794 -1.51 -9.70 21.76
N LEU A 795 -2.66 -9.61 22.43
CA LEU A 795 -3.69 -10.65 22.39
C LEU A 795 -4.46 -10.62 21.07
N LEU A 796 -4.79 -9.45 20.57
CA LEU A 796 -5.56 -9.25 19.34
C LEU A 796 -4.78 -8.35 18.39
N VAL A 797 -4.95 -8.55 17.09
CA VAL A 797 -4.32 -7.73 16.04
C VAL A 797 -5.40 -7.33 15.04
N TYR A 798 -5.45 -6.05 14.67
CA TYR A 798 -6.46 -5.50 13.79
C TYR A 798 -5.88 -4.60 12.72
N GLY A 799 -6.41 -4.71 11.48
CA GLY A 799 -5.98 -3.92 10.32
C GLY A 799 -6.73 -2.60 10.09
N GLY A 800 -7.61 -2.24 11.00
CA GLY A 800 -8.31 -0.95 10.94
C GLY A 800 -7.57 0.16 11.68
N ALA A 801 -8.00 1.41 11.47
CA ALA A 801 -7.47 2.57 12.17
C ALA A 801 -8.01 2.65 13.61
#